data_122e5b701166e5a6bfb6201e79caf970
#
_entry.id   122e5b701166e5a6bfb6201e79caf970
#
_cell.length_a   1.000
_cell.length_b   1.000
_cell.length_c   1.000
_cell.angle_alpha   90.00
_cell.angle_beta   90.00
_cell.angle_gamma   90.00
#
_symmetry.space_group_name_H-M   'P 1'
#
loop_
_entity.id
_entity.type
_entity.pdbx_description
1 polymer ?
#
loop_
_entity_poly.entity_id
_entity_poly.type
_entity_poly.pdbx_seq_one_letter_code
_entity_poly.pdbx_strand_id
1 'polypeptide(L)'
;MLNHSAFQLTKLSALIRRSLSAALCSAMLVLPVSAVEFNTDMIDVEDRSNIDISQFEKKGHITPGQYIVRIEVNKNPLPQSMTMEWIATEGESGSLLCVTAEQLSSFGLNLDFISQLHALPGGQCLDLATKPELVFTLNKGTMVLSVTVPQAWMKYQAKNWTPPEFWDEGIAGVLFDYNLYASQYTPEEGDATQNISSYGTLGLNLGAWRLRSDYQYNQNFRKGESTGSDSSLARTYLYRPIPSLAAKVTLGQYDLSSDIFDTFHFTGASLESDESMLPPDLQGYAPQITGIAQTNAKVTVSQSGRVLYQTTVAPGPFTISDLGETFQGQLDVVVEEEDGRKTTFQVGSASIPFLTRKGQVRYKTSVGKPTATGHNDINNPLFWTGEISWGWLSNTSLYGGTMLTADDYQAMTTGIGFNLDAFGSLSFDVTGAEATLRQKNSDKQRGYSYRANYAKRFEETGSQISFAGYRFSDKDYVSMGEYLASRDGDDSTTNEKESYVVSFNQYVDSLALNTYFNITRNTYWDSSSNTNYSFSLSRNFDIGNFRGLSASLALSRVRWDDSDENQVYFSFTLPLEQSRSIMYSYQRSGGDSASHMASYFDSSDRNNTWNISASATEEDLREGEPSLRGGYQHYSPYGRLNLSGSVQPNQYRSITAGWNGSFTATRHGMALHDYSPANNARMMLDANGVAGIEVNSARTRTNAFGIAVLPSLTNYTTSTVRVNSNTLPDGVDIETSVIRTTLTEGAIGYSKLNATSGYQIVGIIRQENGQVPPLGVSVIDKASGKEVGLVAEEGFVYLSGIQEDSALRLSWSDKTCEITPPNQSNLSGEAILLPCKTVH
;
A
#
# COMPACT_ATOMS: atom_id res chain seq x y z
N MET A 1 -30.85 -46.84 19.74
CA MET A 1 -31.37 -46.19 18.55
C MET A 1 -30.22 -46.05 17.53
N LEU A 2 -29.94 -47.13 16.87
CA LEU A 2 -28.93 -47.29 15.82
C LEU A 2 -29.70 -47.77 14.58
N ASN A 3 -29.87 -46.92 13.57
CA ASN A 3 -30.24 -47.34 12.20
C ASN A 3 -30.72 -46.12 11.35
N HIS A 4 -29.83 -45.17 11.04
CA HIS A 4 -30.14 -44.22 9.96
C HIS A 4 -28.91 -43.76 9.15
N SER A 5 -27.70 -44.27 9.41
CA SER A 5 -26.49 -43.86 8.67
C SER A 5 -26.04 -44.80 7.55
N ALA A 6 -26.67 -45.96 7.38
CA ALA A 6 -26.23 -46.91 6.34
C ALA A 6 -26.90 -46.73 4.97
N PHE A 7 -27.95 -45.90 4.84
CA PHE A 7 -28.72 -45.77 3.60
C PHE A 7 -28.27 -44.61 2.68
N GLN A 8 -27.41 -43.74 3.13
CA GLN A 8 -26.89 -42.63 2.28
C GLN A 8 -25.58 -42.95 1.57
N LEU A 9 -24.79 -43.91 2.07
CA LEU A 9 -23.50 -44.27 1.45
C LEU A 9 -23.62 -45.11 0.17
N THR A 10 -24.70 -45.83 -0.02
CA THR A 10 -24.93 -46.63 -1.21
C THR A 10 -25.45 -45.88 -2.43
N LYS A 11 -26.11 -44.75 -2.24
CA LYS A 11 -26.52 -43.87 -3.35
C LYS A 11 -25.38 -42.99 -3.88
N LEU A 12 -24.41 -42.62 -3.04
CA LEU A 12 -23.24 -41.84 -3.46
C LEU A 12 -22.25 -42.66 -4.27
N SER A 13 -22.06 -43.96 -3.94
CA SER A 13 -21.19 -44.84 -4.70
C SER A 13 -21.75 -45.23 -6.09
N ALA A 14 -23.05 -45.24 -6.26
CA ALA A 14 -23.71 -45.49 -7.53
C ALA A 14 -23.65 -44.25 -8.47
N LEU A 15 -23.70 -43.05 -7.92
CA LEU A 15 -23.52 -41.82 -8.67
C LEU A 15 -22.07 -41.59 -9.11
N ILE A 16 -21.10 -41.93 -8.29
CA ILE A 16 -19.66 -41.80 -8.61
C ILE A 16 -19.27 -42.83 -9.68
N ARG A 17 -19.83 -44.06 -9.71
CA ARG A 17 -19.60 -45.04 -10.76
C ARG A 17 -20.24 -44.64 -12.10
N ARG A 18 -21.34 -43.94 -12.13
CA ARG A 18 -21.98 -43.46 -13.38
C ARG A 18 -21.28 -42.20 -13.95
N SER A 19 -20.69 -41.34 -13.11
CA SER A 19 -19.89 -40.22 -13.56
C SER A 19 -18.51 -40.63 -14.05
N LEU A 20 -17.88 -41.67 -13.49
CA LEU A 20 -16.61 -42.19 -14.01
C LEU A 20 -16.78 -42.90 -15.37
N SER A 21 -17.89 -43.61 -15.62
CA SER A 21 -18.14 -44.25 -16.92
C SER A 21 -18.47 -43.24 -18.04
N ALA A 22 -19.07 -42.08 -17.71
CA ALA A 22 -19.30 -40.99 -18.67
C ALA A 22 -18.01 -40.21 -18.98
N ALA A 23 -17.07 -40.09 -18.04
CA ALA A 23 -15.77 -39.46 -18.27
C ALA A 23 -14.81 -40.31 -19.09
N LEU A 24 -14.90 -41.65 -19.03
CA LEU A 24 -14.08 -42.55 -19.88
C LEU A 24 -14.53 -42.65 -21.35
N CYS A 25 -15.79 -42.36 -21.67
CA CYS A 25 -16.27 -42.30 -23.04
C CYS A 25 -16.01 -40.96 -23.75
N SER A 26 -15.64 -39.90 -23.03
CA SER A 26 -15.28 -38.59 -23.61
C SER A 26 -13.79 -38.47 -23.99
N ALA A 27 -12.96 -39.45 -23.67
CA ALA A 27 -11.52 -39.42 -23.89
C ALA A 27 -11.03 -40.02 -25.20
N MET A 28 -11.93 -40.40 -26.16
CA MET A 28 -11.52 -40.96 -27.43
C MET A 28 -12.12 -40.25 -28.66
N LEU A 29 -12.12 -38.91 -28.64
CA LEU A 29 -12.26 -38.15 -29.88
C LEU A 29 -11.02 -37.26 -30.02
N VAL A 30 -9.90 -37.88 -30.34
CA VAL A 30 -8.77 -37.17 -30.94
C VAL A 30 -9.20 -36.93 -32.37
N LEU A 31 -9.79 -35.79 -32.66
CA LEU A 31 -9.97 -35.30 -34.02
C LEU A 31 -8.57 -35.06 -34.59
N PRO A 32 -8.28 -35.57 -35.79
CA PRO A 32 -7.03 -35.26 -36.46
C PRO A 32 -6.99 -33.75 -36.68
N VAL A 33 -5.91 -33.13 -36.24
CA VAL A 33 -5.61 -31.71 -36.55
C VAL A 33 -5.48 -31.67 -38.08
N SER A 34 -6.51 -31.15 -38.75
CA SER A 34 -6.46 -30.89 -40.20
C SER A 34 -5.39 -29.83 -40.42
N ALA A 35 -4.33 -30.18 -41.14
CA ALA A 35 -3.43 -29.17 -41.70
C ALA A 35 -4.28 -28.25 -42.58
N VAL A 36 -4.05 -26.93 -42.46
CA VAL A 36 -4.71 -25.97 -43.36
C VAL A 36 -4.02 -26.11 -44.71
N GLU A 37 -4.64 -26.79 -45.66
CA GLU A 37 -4.19 -26.80 -47.05
C GLU A 37 -4.47 -25.41 -47.64
N PHE A 38 -3.39 -24.67 -47.91
CA PHE A 38 -3.48 -23.44 -48.68
C PHE A 38 -3.67 -23.79 -50.18
N ASN A 39 -4.70 -23.25 -50.78
CA ASN A 39 -4.88 -23.35 -52.21
C ASN A 39 -3.86 -22.47 -52.94
N THR A 40 -2.75 -23.06 -53.34
CA THR A 40 -1.66 -22.39 -54.05
C THR A 40 -2.06 -21.84 -55.41
N ASP A 41 -3.22 -22.22 -55.95
CA ASP A 41 -3.73 -21.73 -57.25
C ASP A 41 -4.22 -20.30 -57.20
N MET A 42 -4.37 -19.76 -56.01
CA MET A 42 -4.74 -18.36 -55.76
C MET A 42 -3.52 -17.40 -55.74
N ILE A 43 -2.31 -17.91 -55.74
CA ILE A 43 -1.07 -17.12 -55.76
C ILE A 43 -0.64 -16.95 -57.22
N ASP A 44 -0.26 -15.73 -57.60
CA ASP A 44 0.18 -15.43 -58.97
C ASP A 44 1.37 -16.28 -59.39
N VAL A 45 1.38 -16.73 -60.63
CA VAL A 45 2.32 -17.78 -61.10
C VAL A 45 3.79 -17.36 -60.95
N GLU A 46 4.09 -16.05 -61.05
CA GLU A 46 5.44 -15.52 -60.89
C GLU A 46 5.93 -15.54 -59.44
N ASP A 47 5.04 -15.47 -58.45
CA ASP A 47 5.38 -15.42 -57.03
C ASP A 47 5.37 -16.82 -56.37
N ARG A 48 4.80 -17.83 -56.98
CA ARG A 48 4.72 -19.21 -56.43
C ARG A 48 6.08 -19.82 -56.10
N SER A 49 7.12 -19.47 -56.84
CA SER A 49 8.48 -19.99 -56.63
C SER A 49 9.26 -19.25 -55.53
N ASN A 50 8.78 -18.07 -55.12
CA ASN A 50 9.48 -17.20 -54.18
C ASN A 50 8.87 -17.19 -52.76
N ILE A 51 7.67 -17.78 -52.59
CA ILE A 51 6.99 -17.84 -51.30
C ILE A 51 7.06 -19.27 -50.77
N ASP A 52 7.79 -19.46 -49.70
CA ASP A 52 7.80 -20.72 -48.96
C ASP A 52 6.52 -20.85 -48.12
N ILE A 53 5.53 -21.54 -48.72
CA ILE A 53 4.19 -21.74 -48.14
C ILE A 53 4.25 -22.69 -46.92
N SER A 54 5.27 -23.54 -46.84
CA SER A 54 5.46 -24.48 -45.73
C SER A 54 5.50 -23.78 -44.38
N GLN A 55 5.85 -22.49 -44.35
CA GLN A 55 5.86 -21.64 -43.17
C GLN A 55 4.45 -21.34 -42.61
N PHE A 56 3.41 -21.46 -43.45
CA PHE A 56 2.02 -21.15 -43.08
C PHE A 56 1.18 -22.41 -42.85
N GLU A 57 1.67 -23.57 -43.24
CA GLU A 57 0.96 -24.86 -43.10
C GLU A 57 0.90 -25.36 -41.65
N LYS A 58 1.86 -24.93 -40.81
CA LYS A 58 1.90 -25.31 -39.39
C LYS A 58 1.47 -24.14 -38.53
N LYS A 59 0.38 -24.31 -37.79
CA LYS A 59 -0.09 -23.34 -36.80
C LYS A 59 1.01 -23.08 -35.74
N GLY A 60 1.45 -21.83 -35.61
CA GLY A 60 2.48 -21.45 -34.63
C GLY A 60 3.92 -21.52 -35.14
N HIS A 61 4.16 -21.65 -36.45
CA HIS A 61 5.52 -21.61 -37.03
C HIS A 61 6.21 -20.27 -36.69
N ILE A 62 7.41 -20.34 -36.10
CA ILE A 62 8.25 -19.18 -35.78
C ILE A 62 9.55 -19.36 -36.59
N THR A 63 9.92 -18.34 -37.35
CA THR A 63 11.20 -18.35 -38.11
C THR A 63 12.39 -18.30 -37.15
N PRO A 64 13.47 -19.05 -37.40
CA PRO A 64 14.68 -18.94 -36.59
C PRO A 64 15.20 -17.50 -36.58
N GLY A 65 15.66 -17.05 -35.43
CA GLY A 65 16.14 -15.68 -35.23
C GLY A 65 15.96 -15.17 -33.78
N GLN A 66 16.38 -13.93 -33.53
CA GLN A 66 16.24 -13.28 -32.25
C GLN A 66 15.04 -12.34 -32.24
N TYR A 67 14.21 -12.45 -31.20
CA TYR A 67 13.00 -11.65 -31.02
C TYR A 67 13.03 -10.94 -29.68
N ILE A 68 12.79 -9.65 -29.69
CA ILE A 68 12.56 -8.89 -28.46
C ILE A 68 11.10 -9.06 -28.08
N VAL A 69 10.85 -9.75 -26.96
CA VAL A 69 9.50 -10.11 -26.51
C VAL A 69 9.25 -9.65 -25.09
N ARG A 70 8.01 -9.32 -24.81
CA ARG A 70 7.54 -9.18 -23.43
C ARG A 70 7.23 -10.58 -22.89
N ILE A 71 7.65 -10.86 -21.68
CA ILE A 71 7.44 -12.16 -21.04
C ILE A 71 6.27 -12.09 -20.07
N GLU A 72 5.37 -13.04 -20.13
CA GLU A 72 4.32 -13.26 -19.14
C GLU A 72 4.42 -14.68 -18.58
N VAL A 73 4.71 -14.81 -17.28
CA VAL A 73 4.78 -16.10 -16.59
C VAL A 73 3.50 -16.30 -15.79
N ASN A 74 2.75 -17.35 -16.11
CA ASN A 74 1.43 -17.62 -15.50
C ASN A 74 0.51 -16.39 -15.50
N LYS A 75 0.51 -15.62 -16.61
CA LYS A 75 -0.24 -14.37 -16.81
C LYS A 75 0.26 -13.17 -15.99
N ASN A 76 1.40 -13.28 -15.34
CA ASN A 76 2.06 -12.15 -14.66
C ASN A 76 3.18 -11.61 -15.57
N PRO A 77 3.12 -10.34 -16.00
CA PRO A 77 4.15 -9.78 -16.87
C PRO A 77 5.45 -9.57 -16.09
N LEU A 78 6.58 -9.85 -16.75
CA LEU A 78 7.88 -9.40 -16.28
C LEU A 78 8.06 -7.89 -16.59
N PRO A 79 8.76 -7.14 -15.72
CA PRO A 79 8.94 -5.70 -15.90
C PRO A 79 9.72 -5.32 -17.17
N GLN A 80 10.62 -6.19 -17.62
CA GLN A 80 11.52 -5.93 -18.73
C GLN A 80 11.25 -6.88 -19.90
N SER A 81 11.36 -6.35 -21.13
CA SER A 81 11.40 -7.16 -22.35
C SER A 81 12.75 -7.87 -22.46
N MET A 82 12.74 -9.08 -22.98
CA MET A 82 13.94 -9.91 -23.14
C MET A 82 14.13 -10.31 -24.59
N THR A 83 15.39 -10.50 -25.00
CA THR A 83 15.70 -11.09 -26.29
C THR A 83 15.68 -12.61 -26.16
N MET A 84 14.79 -13.26 -26.89
CA MET A 84 14.66 -14.71 -26.97
C MET A 84 15.09 -15.18 -28.35
N GLU A 85 15.73 -16.33 -28.40
CA GLU A 85 16.28 -16.87 -29.64
C GLU A 85 15.55 -18.16 -30.04
N TRP A 86 15.15 -18.26 -31.32
CA TRP A 86 14.64 -19.47 -31.94
C TRP A 86 15.71 -20.02 -32.86
N ILE A 87 16.15 -21.25 -32.58
CA ILE A 87 17.17 -21.97 -33.37
C ILE A 87 16.52 -22.94 -34.38
N ALA A 88 17.14 -23.08 -35.55
CA ALA A 88 16.66 -24.03 -36.55
C ALA A 88 16.86 -25.47 -36.06
N THR A 89 15.88 -26.34 -36.30
CA THR A 89 15.99 -27.78 -36.00
C THR A 89 16.52 -28.52 -37.19
N GLU A 90 17.54 -29.37 -37.02
CA GLU A 90 18.08 -30.21 -38.10
C GLU A 90 17.04 -31.23 -38.51
N GLY A 91 16.65 -31.23 -39.80
CA GLY A 91 15.79 -32.22 -40.43
C GLY A 91 14.29 -31.98 -40.42
N GLU A 92 13.78 -30.96 -39.75
CA GLU A 92 12.37 -30.55 -39.79
C GLU A 92 12.23 -29.04 -40.07
N SER A 93 11.23 -28.65 -40.88
CA SER A 93 10.89 -27.24 -41.11
C SER A 93 10.27 -26.63 -39.83
N GLY A 94 11.09 -26.38 -38.81
CA GLY A 94 10.65 -25.84 -37.52
C GLY A 94 11.78 -25.11 -36.82
N SER A 95 11.42 -24.35 -35.82
CA SER A 95 12.35 -23.69 -34.89
C SER A 95 12.06 -24.10 -33.45
N LEU A 96 13.12 -24.21 -32.66
CA LEU A 96 13.06 -24.49 -31.24
C LEU A 96 13.44 -23.24 -30.45
N LEU A 97 12.67 -22.92 -29.41
CA LEU A 97 13.01 -21.85 -28.50
C LEU A 97 14.22 -22.26 -27.65
N CYS A 98 15.29 -21.49 -27.76
CA CYS A 98 16.46 -21.60 -26.89
C CYS A 98 16.22 -20.85 -25.59
N VAL A 99 16.18 -21.56 -24.46
CA VAL A 99 16.05 -20.99 -23.13
C VAL A 99 17.21 -21.42 -22.26
N THR A 100 17.89 -20.46 -21.63
CA THR A 100 19.03 -20.72 -20.74
C THR A 100 18.57 -20.91 -19.29
N ALA A 101 19.41 -21.51 -18.45
CA ALA A 101 19.17 -21.67 -17.02
C ALA A 101 18.96 -20.30 -16.32
N GLU A 102 19.70 -19.29 -16.77
CA GLU A 102 19.59 -17.92 -16.25
C GLU A 102 18.24 -17.30 -16.59
N GLN A 103 17.76 -17.49 -17.84
CA GLN A 103 16.43 -17.04 -18.24
C GLN A 103 15.32 -17.75 -17.48
N LEU A 104 15.38 -19.07 -17.27
CA LEU A 104 14.40 -19.79 -16.44
C LEU A 104 14.42 -19.29 -14.97
N SER A 105 15.60 -19.01 -14.44
CA SER A 105 15.71 -18.42 -13.11
C SER A 105 15.07 -17.03 -13.04
N SER A 106 15.22 -16.21 -14.08
CA SER A 106 14.59 -14.89 -14.19
C SER A 106 13.06 -14.97 -14.38
N PHE A 107 12.54 -16.12 -14.85
CA PHE A 107 11.09 -16.40 -14.89
C PHE A 107 10.53 -16.84 -13.54
N GLY A 108 11.36 -16.88 -12.50
CA GLY A 108 10.94 -17.25 -11.14
C GLY A 108 10.90 -18.77 -10.89
N LEU A 109 11.54 -19.61 -11.73
CA LEU A 109 11.64 -21.04 -11.47
C LEU A 109 12.69 -21.34 -10.40
N ASN A 110 12.45 -22.38 -9.60
CA ASN A 110 13.37 -22.76 -8.55
C ASN A 110 14.63 -23.45 -9.11
N LEU A 111 15.76 -23.28 -8.42
CA LEU A 111 17.05 -23.80 -8.88
C LEU A 111 17.11 -25.33 -8.89
N ASP A 112 16.39 -26.00 -7.97
CA ASP A 112 16.34 -27.45 -7.89
C ASP A 112 15.65 -28.05 -9.12
N PHE A 113 14.63 -27.36 -9.64
CA PHE A 113 13.98 -27.78 -10.89
C PHE A 113 14.90 -27.51 -12.09
N ILE A 114 15.51 -26.32 -12.18
CA ILE A 114 16.39 -25.95 -13.30
C ILE A 114 17.57 -26.92 -13.41
N SER A 115 18.14 -27.37 -12.27
CA SER A 115 19.25 -28.31 -12.24
C SER A 115 18.89 -29.72 -12.78
N GLN A 116 17.61 -30.06 -12.90
CA GLN A 116 17.12 -31.31 -13.46
C GLN A 116 17.01 -31.28 -15.01
N LEU A 117 17.09 -30.10 -15.61
CA LEU A 117 17.05 -29.93 -17.05
C LEU A 117 18.44 -30.13 -17.64
N HIS A 118 18.48 -30.89 -18.78
CA HIS A 118 19.72 -31.15 -19.49
C HIS A 118 19.94 -30.09 -20.57
N ALA A 119 21.18 -29.77 -20.86
CA ALA A 119 21.51 -28.88 -21.96
C ALA A 119 21.38 -29.64 -23.30
N LEU A 120 20.89 -28.93 -24.33
CA LEU A 120 20.90 -29.43 -25.71
C LEU A 120 22.34 -29.55 -26.24
N PRO A 121 22.61 -30.43 -27.22
CA PRO A 121 23.89 -30.49 -27.87
C PRO A 121 24.26 -29.12 -28.48
N GLY A 122 25.35 -28.53 -28.04
CA GLY A 122 25.76 -27.17 -28.43
C GLY A 122 25.82 -26.14 -27.26
N GLY A 123 25.31 -26.47 -26.07
CA GLY A 123 25.86 -26.02 -24.80
C GLY A 123 25.12 -25.01 -23.99
N GLN A 124 24.23 -24.17 -24.48
CA GLN A 124 23.59 -23.14 -23.64
C GLN A 124 22.05 -23.29 -23.51
N CYS A 125 21.39 -23.85 -24.47
CA CYS A 125 19.95 -24.03 -24.45
C CYS A 125 19.57 -25.29 -23.66
N LEU A 126 18.52 -25.23 -22.88
CA LEU A 126 17.99 -26.35 -22.11
C LEU A 126 16.99 -27.16 -22.94
N ASP A 127 17.00 -28.48 -22.76
CA ASP A 127 16.03 -29.39 -23.38
C ASP A 127 14.69 -29.31 -22.64
N LEU A 128 13.78 -28.54 -23.21
CA LEU A 128 12.44 -28.32 -22.65
C LEU A 128 11.47 -29.45 -23.01
N ALA A 129 11.82 -30.31 -23.99
CA ALA A 129 10.95 -31.40 -24.40
C ALA A 129 10.80 -32.50 -23.34
N THR A 130 11.74 -32.59 -22.41
CA THR A 130 11.68 -33.47 -21.24
C THR A 130 10.62 -33.06 -20.19
N LYS A 131 10.09 -31.83 -20.29
CA LYS A 131 9.11 -31.24 -19.34
C LYS A 131 7.95 -30.61 -20.11
N PRO A 132 7.04 -31.39 -20.69
CA PRO A 132 5.96 -30.90 -21.56
C PRO A 132 4.94 -30.01 -20.82
N GLU A 133 4.94 -30.00 -19.49
CA GLU A 133 4.10 -29.13 -18.68
C GLU A 133 4.61 -27.66 -18.65
N LEU A 134 5.86 -27.43 -19.08
CA LEU A 134 6.42 -26.10 -19.28
C LEU A 134 6.12 -25.64 -20.70
N VAL A 135 5.13 -24.80 -20.88
CA VAL A 135 4.62 -24.39 -22.18
C VAL A 135 5.00 -22.96 -22.51
N PHE A 136 5.58 -22.76 -23.69
CA PHE A 136 5.92 -21.44 -24.23
C PHE A 136 5.04 -21.14 -25.44
N THR A 137 4.38 -20.03 -25.47
CA THR A 137 3.51 -19.58 -26.56
C THR A 137 3.83 -18.15 -26.95
N LEU A 138 4.35 -17.92 -28.16
CA LEU A 138 4.60 -16.59 -28.69
C LEU A 138 3.38 -16.07 -29.44
N ASN A 139 2.86 -14.93 -29.02
CA ASN A 139 1.91 -14.16 -29.81
C ASN A 139 2.71 -13.16 -30.67
N LYS A 140 2.84 -13.45 -31.98
CA LYS A 140 3.60 -12.61 -32.93
C LYS A 140 2.99 -11.23 -33.12
N GLY A 141 1.66 -11.10 -33.04
CA GLY A 141 0.97 -9.83 -33.24
C GLY A 141 1.26 -8.82 -32.12
N THR A 142 1.43 -9.31 -30.88
CA THR A 142 1.68 -8.46 -29.69
C THR A 142 3.11 -8.58 -29.17
N MET A 143 3.93 -9.47 -29.75
CA MET A 143 5.28 -9.79 -29.30
C MET A 143 5.33 -10.16 -27.81
N VAL A 144 4.36 -10.95 -27.35
CA VAL A 144 4.27 -11.47 -25.98
C VAL A 144 4.57 -12.95 -25.97
N LEU A 145 5.57 -13.38 -25.21
CA LEU A 145 5.87 -14.77 -24.91
C LEU A 145 5.19 -15.18 -23.61
N SER A 146 4.12 -15.93 -23.70
CA SER A 146 3.42 -16.51 -22.54
C SER A 146 4.10 -17.80 -22.12
N VAL A 147 4.55 -17.86 -20.88
CA VAL A 147 5.20 -19.01 -20.24
C VAL A 147 4.26 -19.58 -19.20
N THR A 148 3.81 -20.81 -19.39
CA THR A 148 3.00 -21.52 -18.40
C THR A 148 3.89 -22.49 -17.64
N VAL A 149 3.96 -22.31 -16.32
CA VAL A 149 4.82 -23.08 -15.41
C VAL A 149 3.96 -23.72 -14.32
N PRO A 150 4.09 -25.02 -14.06
CA PRO A 150 3.49 -25.65 -12.89
C PRO A 150 3.92 -24.98 -11.60
N GLN A 151 2.96 -24.78 -10.70
CA GLN A 151 3.20 -24.07 -9.46
C GLN A 151 4.34 -24.66 -8.60
N ALA A 152 4.46 -25.98 -8.56
CA ALA A 152 5.49 -26.69 -7.79
C ALA A 152 6.93 -26.37 -8.24
N TRP A 153 7.12 -25.79 -9.44
CA TRP A 153 8.43 -25.45 -9.99
C TRP A 153 8.82 -23.98 -9.82
N MET A 154 7.89 -23.17 -9.29
CA MET A 154 8.15 -21.77 -8.97
C MET A 154 8.89 -21.64 -7.63
N LYS A 155 9.71 -20.61 -7.47
CA LYS A 155 10.52 -20.36 -6.29
C LYS A 155 9.72 -20.27 -4.99
N TYR A 156 8.55 -19.64 -5.02
CA TYR A 156 7.63 -19.56 -3.89
C TYR A 156 6.23 -19.14 -4.36
N GLN A 157 5.20 -19.56 -3.60
CA GLN A 157 3.82 -19.21 -3.92
C GLN A 157 3.04 -18.92 -2.65
N ALA A 158 2.91 -17.63 -2.35
CA ALA A 158 1.89 -17.14 -1.43
C ALA A 158 0.81 -16.39 -2.23
N LYS A 159 -0.39 -16.42 -1.73
CA LYS A 159 -1.49 -15.64 -2.30
C LYS A 159 -1.12 -14.15 -2.26
N ASN A 160 -1.15 -13.47 -3.41
CA ASN A 160 -0.82 -12.06 -3.60
C ASN A 160 0.67 -11.67 -3.43
N TRP A 161 1.58 -12.61 -3.37
CA TRP A 161 3.02 -12.32 -3.40
C TRP A 161 3.64 -12.84 -4.69
N THR A 162 4.55 -12.08 -5.26
CA THR A 162 5.32 -12.47 -6.45
C THR A 162 6.81 -12.45 -6.12
N PRO A 163 7.59 -13.36 -6.72
CA PRO A 163 9.06 -13.35 -6.56
C PRO A 163 9.68 -12.03 -7.03
N PRO A 164 10.88 -11.67 -6.52
CA PRO A 164 11.56 -10.41 -6.83
C PRO A 164 11.78 -10.13 -8.31
N GLU A 165 11.84 -11.16 -9.13
CA GLU A 165 12.00 -11.06 -10.58
C GLU A 165 10.83 -10.32 -11.27
N PHE A 166 9.66 -10.29 -10.63
CA PHE A 166 8.46 -9.61 -11.12
C PHE A 166 8.28 -8.21 -10.53
N TRP A 167 9.22 -7.73 -9.70
CA TRP A 167 9.08 -6.42 -9.08
C TRP A 167 9.56 -5.33 -10.02
N ASP A 168 8.70 -4.33 -10.20
CA ASP A 168 8.99 -3.17 -11.01
C ASP A 168 9.53 -2.04 -10.11
N GLU A 169 10.72 -1.55 -10.43
CA GLU A 169 11.34 -0.41 -9.75
C GLU A 169 10.68 0.92 -10.11
N GLY A 170 9.77 0.92 -11.09
CA GLY A 170 9.08 2.12 -11.56
C GLY A 170 9.94 3.06 -12.40
N ILE A 171 9.38 4.22 -12.67
CA ILE A 171 10.01 5.25 -13.50
C ILE A 171 10.54 6.43 -12.68
N ALA A 172 11.44 7.20 -13.27
CA ALA A 172 11.93 8.44 -12.67
C ALA A 172 10.81 9.48 -12.54
N GLY A 173 10.75 10.14 -11.38
CA GLY A 173 9.75 11.15 -11.11
C GLY A 173 9.94 11.87 -9.78
N VAL A 174 9.19 12.93 -9.60
CA VAL A 174 9.14 13.76 -8.40
C VAL A 174 7.80 13.55 -7.72
N LEU A 175 7.82 13.53 -6.41
CA LEU A 175 6.61 13.48 -5.59
C LEU A 175 6.64 14.56 -4.51
N PHE A 176 5.46 15.06 -4.16
CA PHE A 176 5.25 15.99 -3.07
C PHE A 176 3.97 15.62 -2.35
N ASP A 177 4.13 15.13 -1.12
CA ASP A 177 3.01 14.76 -0.26
C ASP A 177 2.85 15.86 0.79
N TYR A 178 1.62 16.33 0.99
CA TYR A 178 1.36 17.49 1.83
C TYR A 178 0.11 17.31 2.69
N ASN A 179 0.22 17.82 3.92
CA ASN A 179 -0.86 18.00 4.85
C ASN A 179 -0.81 19.46 5.31
N LEU A 180 -1.89 20.20 5.05
CA LEU A 180 -2.06 21.57 5.44
C LEU A 180 -3.15 21.63 6.51
N TYR A 181 -2.91 22.36 7.56
CA TYR A 181 -3.85 22.57 8.64
C TYR A 181 -3.85 24.03 9.05
N ALA A 182 -5.02 24.62 9.19
CA ALA A 182 -5.21 25.96 9.68
C ALA A 182 -6.34 25.97 10.72
N SER A 183 -6.11 26.56 11.86
CA SER A 183 -7.13 26.73 12.90
C SER A 183 -7.13 28.13 13.45
N GLN A 184 -8.31 28.60 13.82
CA GLN A 184 -8.51 29.84 14.54
C GLN A 184 -9.40 29.56 15.73
N TYR A 185 -8.94 29.93 16.89
CA TYR A 185 -9.68 29.94 18.16
C TYR A 185 -9.87 31.37 18.62
N THR A 186 -11.08 31.74 18.89
CA THR A 186 -11.45 33.10 19.34
C THR A 186 -12.25 32.97 20.65
N PRO A 187 -11.64 33.18 21.83
CA PRO A 187 -12.36 33.23 23.08
C PRO A 187 -13.22 34.51 23.15
N GLU A 188 -14.27 34.49 23.93
CA GLU A 188 -15.08 35.69 24.16
C GLU A 188 -14.27 36.75 24.94
N GLU A 189 -13.50 36.32 25.95
CA GLU A 189 -12.56 37.14 26.67
C GLU A 189 -11.14 36.70 26.38
N GLY A 190 -10.30 37.60 25.85
CA GLY A 190 -8.92 37.33 25.54
C GLY A 190 -8.57 37.48 24.06
N ASP A 191 -7.43 36.98 23.70
CA ASP A 191 -6.85 37.15 22.36
C ASP A 191 -7.16 35.96 21.45
N ALA A 192 -7.58 36.23 20.23
CA ALA A 192 -7.69 35.21 19.19
C ALA A 192 -6.32 34.62 18.87
N THR A 193 -6.26 33.30 18.79
CA THR A 193 -5.08 32.54 18.39
C THR A 193 -5.34 31.87 17.04
N GLN A 194 -4.31 31.82 16.18
CA GLN A 194 -4.33 31.12 14.93
C GLN A 194 -3.09 30.22 14.85
N ASN A 195 -3.28 29.03 14.30
CA ASN A 195 -2.20 28.11 14.02
C ASN A 195 -2.28 27.68 12.55
N ILE A 196 -1.17 27.76 11.84
CA ILE A 196 -1.03 27.20 10.49
C ILE A 196 0.11 26.21 10.56
N SER A 197 -0.16 24.96 10.23
CA SER A 197 0.86 23.93 10.16
C SER A 197 0.82 23.18 8.82
N SER A 198 1.98 22.76 8.37
CA SER A 198 2.14 21.92 7.19
C SER A 198 3.24 20.92 7.44
N TYR A 199 2.99 19.68 7.07
CA TYR A 199 4.01 18.64 7.06
C TYR A 199 3.82 17.70 5.87
N GLY A 200 4.89 17.06 5.47
CA GLY A 200 4.84 16.13 4.35
C GLY A 200 6.22 15.73 3.88
N THR A 201 6.28 15.16 2.69
CA THR A 201 7.51 14.62 2.12
C THR A 201 7.72 15.13 0.69
N LEU A 202 8.92 15.61 0.41
CA LEU A 202 9.45 15.81 -0.94
C LEU A 202 10.20 14.55 -1.35
N GLY A 203 9.98 14.03 -2.54
CA GLY A 203 10.64 12.84 -3.02
C GLY A 203 11.10 12.93 -4.46
N LEU A 204 12.20 12.23 -4.75
CA LEU A 204 12.76 12.04 -6.09
C LEU A 204 13.07 10.57 -6.29
N ASN A 205 12.61 9.99 -7.40
CA ASN A 205 12.91 8.63 -7.81
C ASN A 205 13.82 8.64 -9.03
N LEU A 206 14.89 7.83 -9.00
CA LEU A 206 15.81 7.66 -10.12
C LEU A 206 16.29 6.19 -10.17
N GLY A 207 15.74 5.40 -11.09
CA GLY A 207 15.91 3.95 -11.07
C GLY A 207 15.44 3.38 -9.75
N ALA A 208 16.21 2.50 -9.11
CA ALA A 208 15.92 1.93 -7.79
C ALA A 208 16.16 2.88 -6.61
N TRP A 209 16.77 4.05 -6.83
CA TRP A 209 17.08 5.00 -5.77
C TRP A 209 15.89 5.92 -5.46
N ARG A 210 15.68 6.17 -4.18
CA ARG A 210 14.58 7.00 -3.63
C ARG A 210 15.15 8.03 -2.67
N LEU A 211 15.16 9.30 -3.05
CA LEU A 211 15.45 10.42 -2.15
C LEU A 211 14.14 10.87 -1.50
N ARG A 212 14.16 11.06 -0.21
CA ARG A 212 13.04 11.57 0.60
C ARG A 212 13.53 12.66 1.53
N SER A 213 12.74 13.73 1.65
CA SER A 213 12.99 14.81 2.59
C SER A 213 11.67 15.18 3.27
N ASP A 214 11.56 14.89 4.56
CA ASP A 214 10.39 15.18 5.36
C ASP A 214 10.49 16.60 5.91
N TYR A 215 9.48 17.41 5.63
CA TYR A 215 9.42 18.79 6.08
C TYR A 215 8.30 18.99 7.10
N GLN A 216 8.52 19.91 8.01
CA GLN A 216 7.52 20.40 8.96
C GLN A 216 7.57 21.91 8.98
N TYR A 217 6.40 22.54 9.04
CA TYR A 217 6.23 23.97 9.19
C TYR A 217 5.12 24.23 10.20
N ASN A 218 5.35 25.12 11.15
CA ASN A 218 4.36 25.53 12.12
C ASN A 218 4.46 27.04 12.35
N GLN A 219 3.35 27.73 12.31
CA GLN A 219 3.25 29.17 12.53
C GLN A 219 2.09 29.47 13.48
N ASN A 220 2.40 30.17 14.54
CA ASN A 220 1.42 30.62 15.53
C ASN A 220 1.24 32.14 15.47
N PHE A 221 0.00 32.56 15.57
CA PHE A 221 -0.35 33.98 15.66
C PHE A 221 -1.21 34.22 16.88
N ARG A 222 -1.04 35.38 17.51
CA ARG A 222 -1.91 35.90 18.56
C ARG A 222 -2.24 37.36 18.25
N LYS A 223 -3.50 37.73 18.27
CA LYS A 223 -3.98 39.05 17.79
C LYS A 223 -3.58 39.38 16.34
N GLY A 224 -3.32 38.40 15.50
CA GLY A 224 -2.81 38.60 14.16
C GLY A 224 -1.31 38.84 14.04
N GLU A 225 -0.58 38.92 15.17
CA GLU A 225 0.88 39.03 15.19
C GLU A 225 1.51 37.62 15.32
N SER A 226 2.60 37.38 14.61
CA SER A 226 3.35 36.13 14.74
C SER A 226 3.98 36.01 16.10
N THR A 227 3.65 34.94 16.84
CA THR A 227 4.23 34.62 18.13
C THR A 227 5.32 33.57 18.07
N GLY A 228 5.47 32.92 16.94
CA GLY A 228 6.51 31.94 16.69
C GLY A 228 6.31 31.26 15.34
N SER A 229 7.42 31.01 14.64
CA SER A 229 7.45 30.17 13.47
C SER A 229 8.57 29.16 13.61
N ASP A 230 8.27 27.91 13.29
CA ASP A 230 9.24 26.85 13.22
C ASP A 230 9.15 26.16 11.86
N SER A 231 10.30 25.96 11.24
CA SER A 231 10.39 25.22 9.98
C SER A 231 11.61 24.34 10.01
N SER A 232 11.44 23.07 9.77
CA SER A 232 12.54 22.12 9.79
C SER A 232 12.40 21.07 8.70
N LEU A 233 13.53 20.54 8.24
CA LEU A 233 13.61 19.30 7.54
C LEU A 233 13.91 18.24 8.60
N ALA A 234 12.89 17.46 8.95
CA ALA A 234 12.99 16.50 10.04
C ALA A 234 13.97 15.38 9.69
N ARG A 235 14.01 14.97 8.44
CA ARG A 235 14.99 13.99 7.93
C ARG A 235 15.14 14.12 6.42
N THR A 236 16.32 13.81 5.93
CA THR A 236 16.61 13.72 4.48
C THR A 236 17.48 12.51 4.22
N TYR A 237 16.95 11.55 3.48
CA TYR A 237 17.61 10.28 3.25
C TYR A 237 17.39 9.74 1.84
N LEU A 238 18.35 8.96 1.40
CA LEU A 238 18.36 8.23 0.13
C LEU A 238 18.32 6.73 0.45
N TYR A 239 17.37 6.00 -0.11
CA TYR A 239 17.33 4.57 0.09
C TYR A 239 17.19 3.79 -1.22
N ARG A 240 17.55 2.51 -1.14
CA ARG A 240 17.42 1.56 -2.23
C ARG A 240 17.10 0.18 -1.71
N PRO A 241 16.03 -0.47 -2.20
CA PRO A 241 15.79 -1.90 -2.01
C PRO A 241 16.88 -2.74 -2.70
N ILE A 242 17.29 -3.84 -2.06
CA ILE A 242 18.22 -4.84 -2.60
C ILE A 242 17.49 -6.20 -2.56
N PRO A 243 16.69 -6.54 -3.57
CA PRO A 243 15.85 -7.74 -3.58
C PRO A 243 16.64 -9.05 -3.39
N SER A 244 17.84 -9.14 -3.94
CA SER A 244 18.70 -10.33 -3.82
C SER A 244 19.13 -10.66 -2.39
N LEU A 245 19.15 -9.66 -1.50
CA LEU A 245 19.48 -9.80 -0.07
C LEU A 245 18.23 -9.70 0.82
N ALA A 246 17.05 -9.50 0.23
CA ALA A 246 15.83 -9.10 0.95
C ALA A 246 16.15 -7.98 1.97
N ALA A 247 16.84 -6.95 1.51
CA ALA A 247 17.40 -5.89 2.36
C ALA A 247 17.21 -4.51 1.74
N LYS A 248 17.37 -3.50 2.58
CA LYS A 248 17.32 -2.09 2.20
C LYS A 248 18.58 -1.38 2.69
N VAL A 249 19.24 -0.61 1.82
CA VAL A 249 20.30 0.32 2.19
C VAL A 249 19.70 1.71 2.30
N THR A 250 20.05 2.44 3.37
CA THR A 250 19.63 3.82 3.60
C THR A 250 20.83 4.69 3.92
N LEU A 251 20.91 5.88 3.34
CA LEU A 251 22.00 6.85 3.49
C LEU A 251 21.40 8.21 3.83
N GLY A 252 21.95 8.94 4.76
CA GLY A 252 21.53 10.30 5.10
C GLY A 252 21.05 10.43 6.54
N GLN A 253 20.06 11.29 6.75
CA GLN A 253 19.52 11.63 8.05
C GLN A 253 18.17 10.94 8.26
N TYR A 254 18.08 10.03 9.23
CA TYR A 254 16.88 9.25 9.52
C TYR A 254 16.97 8.61 10.92
N ASP A 255 15.92 7.89 11.32
CA ASP A 255 15.82 7.27 12.63
C ASP A 255 16.43 5.87 12.62
N LEU A 256 17.16 5.49 13.68
CA LEU A 256 17.70 4.14 13.83
C LEU A 256 16.53 3.15 13.93
N SER A 257 16.50 2.18 13.02
CA SER A 257 15.58 1.05 13.07
C SER A 257 16.22 -0.08 13.86
N SER A 258 15.85 -0.22 15.13
CA SER A 258 16.37 -1.26 16.01
C SER A 258 15.24 -2.02 16.69
N ASP A 259 15.37 -3.34 16.80
CA ASP A 259 14.46 -4.20 17.56
C ASP A 259 14.95 -4.43 19.00
N ILE A 260 16.19 -4.07 19.28
CA ILE A 260 16.89 -4.37 20.54
C ILE A 260 17.16 -3.09 21.31
N PHE A 261 17.72 -2.08 20.64
CA PHE A 261 18.13 -0.81 21.23
C PHE A 261 17.05 0.26 21.05
N ASP A 262 17.12 1.31 21.85
CA ASP A 262 16.22 2.44 21.72
C ASP A 262 16.50 3.21 20.41
N THR A 263 15.46 3.75 19.81
CA THR A 263 15.55 4.53 18.57
C THR A 263 16.04 5.95 18.84
N PHE A 264 16.89 6.46 17.97
CA PHE A 264 17.34 7.86 18.00
C PHE A 264 17.63 8.33 16.56
N HIS A 265 17.63 9.62 16.39
CA HIS A 265 17.87 10.27 15.10
C HIS A 265 19.37 10.34 14.81
N PHE A 266 19.80 10.03 13.57
CA PHE A 266 21.21 10.08 13.19
C PHE A 266 21.40 10.40 11.71
N THR A 267 22.63 10.81 11.40
CA THR A 267 23.10 10.96 10.01
C THR A 267 24.17 9.92 9.73
N GLY A 268 23.94 9.07 8.73
CA GLY A 268 24.87 7.99 8.43
C GLY A 268 24.39 7.05 7.35
N ALA A 269 24.71 5.78 7.50
CA ALA A 269 24.34 4.70 6.60
C ALA A 269 23.80 3.51 7.38
N SER A 270 22.80 2.82 6.83
CA SER A 270 22.34 1.52 7.32
C SER A 270 22.15 0.50 6.20
N LEU A 271 22.25 -0.74 6.57
CA LEU A 271 21.85 -1.89 5.80
C LEU A 271 21.02 -2.79 6.71
N GLU A 272 19.79 -3.05 6.34
CA GLU A 272 18.86 -3.84 7.14
C GLU A 272 18.08 -4.84 6.29
N SER A 273 17.82 -6.02 6.84
CA SER A 273 16.87 -6.96 6.23
C SER A 273 15.46 -6.37 6.26
N ASP A 274 14.76 -6.41 5.12
CA ASP A 274 13.43 -5.84 4.95
C ASP A 274 12.38 -6.95 4.86
N GLU A 275 11.60 -7.10 5.94
CA GLU A 275 10.55 -8.10 6.01
C GLU A 275 9.40 -7.85 5.04
N SER A 276 9.19 -6.62 4.60
CA SER A 276 8.16 -6.30 3.61
C SER A 276 8.41 -6.97 2.26
N MET A 277 9.65 -7.34 1.98
CA MET A 277 10.05 -8.12 0.80
C MET A 277 9.70 -9.61 0.93
N LEU A 278 9.41 -10.07 2.15
CA LEU A 278 9.02 -11.45 2.39
C LEU A 278 7.54 -11.68 2.05
N PRO A 279 7.15 -12.92 1.74
CA PRO A 279 5.75 -13.27 1.62
C PRO A 279 4.93 -12.84 2.84
N PRO A 280 3.64 -12.46 2.66
CA PRO A 280 2.79 -11.97 3.75
C PRO A 280 2.71 -12.89 4.97
N ASP A 281 2.76 -14.20 4.76
CA ASP A 281 2.75 -15.21 5.83
C ASP A 281 4.01 -15.20 6.70
N LEU A 282 5.03 -14.44 6.29
CA LEU A 282 6.33 -14.30 6.94
C LEU A 282 6.56 -12.92 7.55
N GLN A 283 5.62 -11.98 7.43
CA GLN A 283 5.73 -10.60 7.89
C GLN A 283 5.19 -10.42 9.31
N GLY A 284 5.73 -9.41 10.04
CA GLY A 284 5.34 -9.07 11.42
C GLY A 284 4.17 -8.07 11.52
N TYR A 285 3.85 -7.60 12.73
CA TYR A 285 2.63 -6.84 13.14
C TYR A 285 2.87 -5.32 13.26
N ALA A 286 1.83 -4.49 12.98
CA ALA A 286 1.80 -3.04 13.19
C ALA A 286 0.85 -2.63 14.35
N PRO A 287 1.20 -1.62 15.21
CA PRO A 287 0.39 -1.21 16.34
C PRO A 287 -0.79 -0.32 15.97
N GLN A 288 -1.82 -0.31 16.83
CA GLN A 288 -3.01 0.52 16.76
C GLN A 288 -2.98 1.58 17.87
N ILE A 289 -3.22 2.86 17.55
CA ILE A 289 -3.31 3.93 18.54
C ILE A 289 -4.78 4.23 18.81
N THR A 290 -5.18 4.18 20.07
CA THR A 290 -6.54 4.51 20.50
C THR A 290 -6.52 5.57 21.58
N GLY A 291 -7.52 6.43 21.58
CA GLY A 291 -7.71 7.48 22.58
C GLY A 291 -9.15 7.98 22.59
N ILE A 292 -9.42 8.97 23.42
CA ILE A 292 -10.73 9.63 23.54
C ILE A 292 -10.50 11.12 23.37
N ALA A 293 -11.22 11.74 22.43
CA ALA A 293 -11.27 13.20 22.26
C ALA A 293 -12.53 13.77 22.93
N GLN A 294 -12.41 14.91 23.60
CA GLN A 294 -13.54 15.57 24.25
C GLN A 294 -14.29 16.50 23.30
N THR A 295 -13.53 17.11 22.39
CA THR A 295 -14.03 18.03 21.37
C THR A 295 -13.57 17.55 19.99
N ASN A 296 -13.72 18.37 18.94
CA ASN A 296 -13.02 18.10 17.68
C ASN A 296 -11.53 18.32 17.92
N ALA A 297 -10.83 17.30 18.35
CA ALA A 297 -9.46 17.41 18.77
C ALA A 297 -8.48 17.20 17.60
N LYS A 298 -7.40 17.93 17.62
CA LYS A 298 -6.23 17.69 16.78
C LYS A 298 -5.39 16.61 17.43
N VAL A 299 -5.32 15.43 16.82
CA VAL A 299 -4.46 14.35 17.30
C VAL A 299 -3.16 14.37 16.49
N THR A 300 -2.05 14.51 17.20
CA THR A 300 -0.71 14.50 16.63
C THR A 300 0.03 13.29 17.18
N VAL A 301 0.50 12.43 16.29
CA VAL A 301 1.37 11.29 16.62
C VAL A 301 2.79 11.65 16.18
N SER A 302 3.73 11.57 17.09
CA SER A 302 5.13 11.91 16.84
C SER A 302 6.07 10.87 17.42
N GLN A 303 7.29 10.82 16.88
CA GLN A 303 8.39 10.01 17.38
C GLN A 303 9.66 10.84 17.31
N SER A 304 10.39 10.91 18.41
CA SER A 304 11.64 11.69 18.48
C SER A 304 11.47 13.13 17.95
N GLY A 305 10.34 13.79 18.26
CA GLY A 305 10.03 15.15 17.81
C GLY A 305 9.55 15.29 16.35
N ARG A 306 9.53 14.21 15.55
CA ARG A 306 8.99 14.20 14.19
C ARG A 306 7.51 13.86 14.19
N VAL A 307 6.69 14.69 13.53
CA VAL A 307 5.27 14.37 13.30
C VAL A 307 5.15 13.26 12.26
N LEU A 308 4.57 12.15 12.69
CA LEU A 308 4.30 10.99 11.84
C LEU A 308 2.91 11.05 11.22
N TYR A 309 1.94 11.50 12.01
CA TYR A 309 0.55 11.57 11.61
C TYR A 309 -0.15 12.70 12.36
N GLN A 310 -1.00 13.41 11.67
CA GLN A 310 -1.83 14.45 12.25
C GLN A 310 -3.22 14.42 11.65
N THR A 311 -4.24 14.40 12.48
CA THR A 311 -5.63 14.40 12.03
C THR A 311 -6.51 15.14 13.01
N THR A 312 -7.69 15.57 12.55
CA THR A 312 -8.75 16.04 13.44
C THR A 312 -9.74 14.90 13.64
N VAL A 313 -10.02 14.58 14.89
CA VAL A 313 -10.99 13.56 15.29
C VAL A 313 -12.21 14.20 15.90
N ALA A 314 -13.37 13.62 15.65
CA ALA A 314 -14.61 14.04 16.31
C ALA A 314 -14.58 13.67 17.81
N PRO A 315 -15.42 14.30 18.65
CA PRO A 315 -15.56 13.92 20.04
C PRO A 315 -15.89 12.44 20.20
N GLY A 316 -15.18 11.77 21.10
CA GLY A 316 -15.36 10.36 21.38
C GLY A 316 -14.08 9.53 21.20
N PRO A 317 -14.18 8.20 21.29
CA PRO A 317 -13.04 7.32 21.07
C PRO A 317 -12.60 7.35 19.62
N PHE A 318 -11.31 7.46 19.41
CA PHE A 318 -10.69 7.39 18.10
C PHE A 318 -9.70 6.23 18.01
N THR A 319 -9.50 5.72 16.81
CA THR A 319 -8.52 4.69 16.49
C THR A 319 -7.74 5.11 15.25
N ILE A 320 -6.42 5.13 15.35
CA ILE A 320 -5.50 5.37 14.25
C ILE A 320 -4.76 4.06 13.98
N SER A 321 -4.98 3.48 12.81
CA SER A 321 -4.37 2.22 12.37
C SER A 321 -3.53 2.39 11.10
N ASP A 322 -3.59 3.56 10.48
CA ASP A 322 -2.99 3.83 9.17
C ASP A 322 -1.85 4.85 9.29
N LEU A 323 -0.79 4.45 9.96
CA LEU A 323 0.40 5.28 10.14
C LEU A 323 1.36 5.26 8.94
N GLY A 324 1.09 4.44 7.93
CA GLY A 324 1.82 4.41 6.66
C GLY A 324 3.26 3.86 6.71
N GLU A 325 3.81 3.64 7.88
CA GLU A 325 5.17 3.10 8.10
C GLU A 325 5.15 2.10 9.26
N THR A 326 6.06 1.14 9.23
CA THR A 326 6.30 0.27 10.39
C THR A 326 7.16 1.02 11.39
N PHE A 327 6.57 1.43 12.50
CA PHE A 327 7.28 2.14 13.56
C PHE A 327 7.70 1.18 14.66
N GLN A 328 8.89 1.42 15.22
CA GLN A 328 9.42 0.68 16.36
C GLN A 328 9.67 1.66 17.52
N GLY A 329 9.41 1.20 18.75
CA GLY A 329 9.64 1.99 19.96
C GLY A 329 8.41 2.75 20.44
N GLN A 330 8.63 3.85 21.17
CA GLN A 330 7.57 4.66 21.76
C GLN A 330 7.10 5.74 20.79
N LEU A 331 5.78 5.89 20.69
CA LEU A 331 5.11 6.95 19.96
C LEU A 331 4.49 7.92 20.97
N ASP A 332 4.77 9.20 20.82
CA ASP A 332 4.14 10.26 21.61
C ASP A 332 2.85 10.70 20.92
N VAL A 333 1.75 10.65 21.64
CA VAL A 333 0.43 11.05 21.16
C VAL A 333 -0.03 12.29 21.93
N VAL A 334 -0.31 13.35 21.22
CA VAL A 334 -0.86 14.58 21.77
C VAL A 334 -2.27 14.79 21.21
N VAL A 335 -3.25 14.80 22.09
CA VAL A 335 -4.63 15.17 21.80
C VAL A 335 -4.82 16.62 22.23
N GLU A 336 -4.93 17.52 21.28
CA GLU A 336 -5.13 18.95 21.50
C GLU A 336 -6.61 19.29 21.24
N GLU A 337 -7.33 19.59 22.29
CA GLU A 337 -8.73 19.94 22.25
C GLU A 337 -8.94 21.34 21.65
N GLU A 338 -10.17 21.68 21.25
CA GLU A 338 -10.50 23.00 20.66
C GLU A 338 -10.19 24.17 21.61
N ASP A 339 -10.29 23.95 22.91
CA ASP A 339 -9.98 24.96 23.94
C ASP A 339 -8.47 25.07 24.24
N GLY A 340 -7.64 24.30 23.55
CA GLY A 340 -6.20 24.30 23.71
C GLY A 340 -5.68 23.41 24.84
N ARG A 341 -6.54 22.68 25.56
CA ARG A 341 -6.10 21.66 26.51
C ARG A 341 -5.41 20.53 25.74
N LYS A 342 -4.31 20.01 26.31
CA LYS A 342 -3.52 18.94 25.71
C LYS A 342 -3.45 17.76 26.65
N THR A 343 -3.84 16.60 26.15
CA THR A 343 -3.61 15.31 26.80
C THR A 343 -2.51 14.60 26.03
N THR A 344 -1.42 14.29 26.74
CA THR A 344 -0.26 13.60 26.15
C THR A 344 -0.14 12.22 26.76
N PHE A 345 0.05 11.23 25.92
CA PHE A 345 0.32 9.85 26.35
C PHE A 345 1.24 9.13 25.36
N GLN A 346 1.86 8.08 25.85
CA GLN A 346 2.74 7.26 25.05
C GLN A 346 2.08 5.95 24.67
N VAL A 347 2.31 5.54 23.43
CA VAL A 347 1.90 4.24 22.92
C VAL A 347 3.16 3.48 22.54
N GLY A 348 3.41 2.36 23.22
CA GLY A 348 4.51 1.48 22.87
C GLY A 348 4.16 0.70 21.60
N SER A 349 5.00 0.83 20.57
CA SER A 349 5.02 -0.11 19.46
C SER A 349 6.01 -1.20 19.80
N ALA A 350 5.53 -2.39 20.06
CA ALA A 350 6.43 -3.50 20.30
C ALA A 350 6.11 -4.61 19.32
N SER A 351 7.07 -4.88 18.45
CA SER A 351 7.13 -6.15 17.74
C SER A 351 7.72 -7.20 18.67
N ILE A 352 7.41 -8.48 18.45
CA ILE A 352 8.20 -9.54 19.08
C ILE A 352 9.56 -9.49 18.38
N PRO A 353 10.64 -9.15 19.10
CA PRO A 353 11.93 -9.14 18.48
C PRO A 353 12.26 -10.55 17.98
N PHE A 354 12.51 -10.67 16.69
CA PHE A 354 13.29 -11.76 16.16
C PHE A 354 12.79 -13.20 16.35
N LEU A 355 11.53 -13.50 15.99
CA LEU A 355 11.23 -14.86 15.59
C LEU A 355 11.69 -15.05 14.15
N THR A 356 12.86 -15.64 14.00
CA THR A 356 13.46 -15.93 12.70
C THR A 356 13.24 -17.40 12.38
N ARG A 357 12.79 -17.72 11.17
CA ARG A 357 12.55 -19.11 10.75
C ARG A 357 13.86 -19.89 10.69
N LYS A 358 13.76 -21.19 10.95
CA LYS A 358 14.90 -22.11 10.92
C LYS A 358 15.77 -21.89 9.67
N GLY A 359 17.07 -21.66 9.89
CA GLY A 359 18.06 -21.45 8.84
C GLY A 359 18.10 -20.06 8.23
N GLN A 360 17.15 -19.19 8.55
CA GLN A 360 17.17 -17.78 8.10
C GLN A 360 17.96 -16.91 9.07
N VAL A 361 18.51 -15.83 8.53
CA VAL A 361 19.24 -14.80 9.29
C VAL A 361 18.61 -13.44 8.96
N ARG A 362 18.27 -12.67 9.98
CA ARG A 362 17.92 -11.27 9.89
C ARG A 362 19.03 -10.44 10.47
N TYR A 363 19.30 -9.32 9.87
CA TYR A 363 20.39 -8.45 10.30
C TYR A 363 20.06 -6.99 10.10
N LYS A 364 20.61 -6.14 10.96
CA LYS A 364 20.59 -4.69 10.84
C LYS A 364 21.95 -4.17 11.23
N THR A 365 22.52 -3.25 10.47
CA THR A 365 23.76 -2.57 10.85
C THR A 365 23.68 -1.12 10.43
N SER A 366 24.13 -0.23 11.30
CA SER A 366 24.13 1.21 11.06
C SER A 366 25.41 1.83 11.58
N VAL A 367 25.88 2.84 10.88
CA VAL A 367 27.03 3.66 11.24
C VAL A 367 26.73 5.12 10.96
N GLY A 368 27.07 5.99 11.90
CA GLY A 368 26.80 7.42 11.73
C GLY A 368 27.05 8.24 12.98
N LYS A 369 26.51 9.45 12.98
CA LYS A 369 26.53 10.35 14.14
C LYS A 369 25.10 10.65 14.56
N PRO A 370 24.75 10.51 15.84
CA PRO A 370 23.46 10.97 16.36
C PRO A 370 23.28 12.45 16.09
N THR A 371 22.07 12.84 15.72
CA THR A 371 21.71 14.24 15.45
C THR A 371 20.41 14.57 16.15
N ALA A 372 20.28 15.75 16.72
CA ALA A 372 19.00 16.23 17.22
C ALA A 372 18.13 16.72 16.05
N THR A 373 16.82 16.58 16.15
CA THR A 373 15.89 17.05 15.12
C THR A 373 16.02 18.56 14.96
N GLY A 374 16.44 19.01 13.79
CA GLY A 374 16.58 20.44 13.47
C GLY A 374 17.88 21.11 13.90
N HIS A 375 18.80 20.41 14.55
CA HIS A 375 20.11 20.95 14.95
C HIS A 375 21.23 19.99 14.56
N ASN A 376 22.27 20.52 13.96
CA ASN A 376 23.48 19.75 13.63
C ASN A 376 24.44 19.79 14.84
N ASP A 377 24.34 18.81 15.71
CA ASP A 377 25.33 18.64 16.78
C ASP A 377 26.60 18.00 16.24
N ILE A 378 27.57 18.83 15.94
CA ILE A 378 28.88 18.42 15.43
C ILE A 378 29.66 17.61 16.47
N ASN A 379 29.30 17.71 17.76
CA ASN A 379 30.01 17.09 18.87
C ASN A 379 29.58 15.68 19.26
N ASN A 380 28.54 15.11 18.61
CA ASN A 380 28.11 13.75 18.89
C ASN A 380 29.12 12.73 18.37
N PRO A 381 29.37 11.64 19.13
CA PRO A 381 30.34 10.64 18.77
C PRO A 381 29.87 9.82 17.58
N LEU A 382 30.83 9.37 16.76
CA LEU A 382 30.54 8.33 15.77
C LEU A 382 30.07 7.07 16.49
N PHE A 383 28.97 6.49 16.06
CA PHE A 383 28.50 5.21 16.55
C PHE A 383 28.48 4.15 15.45
N TRP A 384 28.53 2.92 15.87
CA TRP A 384 28.21 1.74 15.09
C TRP A 384 27.27 0.84 15.86
N THR A 385 26.26 0.30 15.18
CA THR A 385 25.41 -0.76 15.73
C THR A 385 25.28 -1.92 14.76
N GLY A 386 25.21 -3.11 15.30
CA GLY A 386 24.98 -4.33 14.56
C GLY A 386 24.05 -5.25 15.34
N GLU A 387 23.02 -5.74 14.68
CA GLU A 387 22.03 -6.67 15.22
C GLU A 387 21.91 -7.87 14.31
N ILE A 388 21.76 -9.04 14.89
CA ILE A 388 21.57 -10.28 14.16
C ILE A 388 20.57 -11.17 14.89
N SER A 389 19.72 -11.83 14.12
CA SER A 389 18.85 -12.90 14.59
C SER A 389 18.97 -14.11 13.68
N TRP A 390 19.09 -15.27 14.28
CA TRP A 390 19.25 -16.55 13.60
C TRP A 390 18.22 -17.56 14.09
N GLY A 391 17.46 -18.11 13.14
CA GLY A 391 16.56 -19.23 13.40
C GLY A 391 17.32 -20.53 13.61
N TRP A 392 17.67 -20.82 14.87
CA TRP A 392 18.46 -22.01 15.23
C TRP A 392 17.67 -23.30 15.10
N LEU A 393 16.49 -23.36 15.69
CA LEU A 393 15.55 -24.48 15.60
C LEU A 393 14.26 -24.06 14.92
N SER A 394 13.35 -24.99 14.64
CA SER A 394 12.05 -24.70 14.05
C SER A 394 11.17 -23.77 14.93
N ASN A 395 11.42 -23.78 16.22
CA ASN A 395 10.66 -23.03 17.23
C ASN A 395 11.51 -22.11 18.09
N THR A 396 12.82 -21.97 17.80
CA THR A 396 13.74 -21.20 18.65
C THR A 396 14.63 -20.33 17.79
N SER A 397 14.72 -19.06 18.12
CA SER A 397 15.60 -18.09 17.52
C SER A 397 16.58 -17.54 18.55
N LEU A 398 17.82 -17.36 18.16
CA LEU A 398 18.84 -16.66 18.95
C LEU A 398 19.06 -15.29 18.32
N TYR A 399 19.15 -14.26 19.15
CA TYR A 399 19.42 -12.92 18.67
C TYR A 399 20.34 -12.14 19.60
N GLY A 400 20.94 -11.11 19.05
CA GLY A 400 21.80 -10.23 19.82
C GLY A 400 22.24 -9.05 19.00
N GLY A 401 22.84 -8.09 19.68
CA GLY A 401 23.34 -6.89 19.06
C GLY A 401 24.39 -6.19 19.89
N THR A 402 25.08 -5.29 19.24
CA THR A 402 26.11 -4.45 19.87
C THR A 402 25.97 -3.04 19.36
N MET A 403 26.08 -2.07 20.27
CA MET A 403 26.13 -0.65 19.98
C MET A 403 27.40 -0.06 20.62
N LEU A 404 28.23 0.58 19.82
CA LEU A 404 29.48 1.16 20.24
C LEU A 404 29.54 2.61 19.77
N THR A 405 30.03 3.50 20.60
CA THR A 405 30.47 4.83 20.18
C THR A 405 32.00 4.93 20.16
N ALA A 406 32.51 5.90 19.42
CA ALA A 406 33.94 6.19 19.41
C ALA A 406 34.48 6.70 20.76
N ASP A 407 33.55 7.21 21.59
CA ASP A 407 33.84 7.71 22.93
C ASP A 407 33.38 6.71 24.01
N ASP A 408 32.65 7.15 25.01
CA ASP A 408 32.45 6.48 26.29
C ASP A 408 31.09 5.74 26.40
N TYR A 409 30.58 5.16 25.33
CA TYR A 409 29.36 4.34 25.39
C TYR A 409 29.51 3.02 24.67
N GLN A 410 29.11 1.95 25.33
CA GLN A 410 28.99 0.63 24.74
C GLN A 410 27.83 -0.14 25.34
N ALA A 411 27.08 -0.84 24.50
CA ALA A 411 26.00 -1.71 24.90
C ALA A 411 26.04 -3.03 24.13
N MET A 412 25.70 -4.12 24.81
CA MET A 412 25.62 -5.45 24.20
C MET A 412 24.37 -6.16 24.71
N THR A 413 23.61 -6.72 23.77
CA THR A 413 22.37 -7.47 24.04
C THR A 413 22.51 -8.91 23.56
N THR A 414 21.97 -9.85 24.34
CA THR A 414 21.74 -11.22 23.90
C THR A 414 20.36 -11.66 24.30
N GLY A 415 19.70 -12.44 23.44
CA GLY A 415 18.35 -12.86 23.66
C GLY A 415 17.99 -14.17 22.96
N ILE A 416 16.86 -14.72 23.38
CA ILE A 416 16.29 -15.96 22.87
C ILE A 416 14.81 -15.76 22.64
N GLY A 417 14.30 -16.22 21.50
CA GLY A 417 12.90 -16.20 21.13
C GLY A 417 12.37 -17.60 20.90
N PHE A 418 11.16 -17.85 21.39
CA PHE A 418 10.47 -19.13 21.26
C PHE A 418 9.15 -18.95 20.53
N ASN A 419 8.92 -19.77 19.52
CA ASN A 419 7.60 -19.98 18.95
C ASN A 419 6.96 -21.19 19.67
N LEU A 420 5.93 -20.93 20.45
CA LEU A 420 5.22 -21.94 21.23
C LEU A 420 3.96 -22.46 20.49
N ASP A 421 3.91 -22.29 19.17
CA ASP A 421 2.79 -22.69 18.29
C ASP A 421 1.44 -22.20 18.82
N ALA A 422 0.61 -23.12 19.30
CA ALA A 422 -0.72 -22.82 19.86
C ALA A 422 -0.68 -21.86 21.07
N PHE A 423 0.44 -21.70 21.74
CA PHE A 423 0.60 -20.80 22.90
C PHE A 423 1.21 -19.44 22.56
N GLY A 424 1.49 -19.16 21.26
CA GLY A 424 2.01 -17.88 20.83
C GLY A 424 3.53 -17.82 20.84
N SER A 425 4.09 -16.65 21.04
CA SER A 425 5.52 -16.41 20.95
C SER A 425 6.02 -15.68 22.18
N LEU A 426 7.21 -16.02 22.64
CA LEU A 426 7.84 -15.51 23.85
C LEU A 426 9.29 -15.17 23.54
N SER A 427 9.80 -14.03 24.03
CA SER A 427 11.20 -13.69 23.96
C SER A 427 11.73 -13.14 25.28
N PHE A 428 13.01 -13.38 25.54
CA PHE A 428 13.75 -12.84 26.66
C PHE A 428 15.09 -12.31 26.16
N ASP A 429 15.48 -11.14 26.64
CA ASP A 429 16.80 -10.60 26.38
C ASP A 429 17.36 -9.82 27.58
N VAL A 430 18.67 -9.70 27.57
CA VAL A 430 19.44 -8.97 28.55
C VAL A 430 20.40 -8.04 27.81
N THR A 431 20.36 -6.76 28.16
CA THR A 431 21.26 -5.73 27.65
C THR A 431 22.15 -5.23 28.77
N GLY A 432 23.45 -5.32 28.59
CA GLY A 432 24.43 -4.66 29.45
C GLY A 432 24.92 -3.39 28.77
N ALA A 433 24.93 -2.27 29.47
CA ALA A 433 25.45 -1.00 28.99
C ALA A 433 26.51 -0.44 29.93
N GLU A 434 27.52 0.21 29.36
CA GLU A 434 28.53 0.97 30.05
C GLU A 434 28.65 2.35 29.42
N ALA A 435 28.53 3.42 30.22
CA ALA A 435 28.57 4.80 29.76
C ALA A 435 29.37 5.70 30.72
N THR A 436 30.03 6.70 30.19
CA THR A 436 30.60 7.80 30.97
C THR A 436 29.77 9.05 30.75
N LEU A 437 29.00 9.48 31.78
CA LEU A 437 28.15 10.66 31.70
C LEU A 437 28.97 11.92 32.02
N ARG A 438 28.89 12.95 31.19
CA ARG A 438 29.71 14.18 31.35
C ARG A 438 29.42 14.98 32.62
N GLN A 439 28.22 14.87 33.18
CA GLN A 439 27.75 15.70 34.30
C GLN A 439 27.94 15.06 35.69
N LYS A 440 28.01 13.75 35.79
CA LYS A 440 28.18 13.05 37.08
C LYS A 440 29.64 12.65 37.29
N ASN A 441 30.53 13.57 37.66
CA ASN A 441 31.91 13.34 38.02
C ASN A 441 32.75 12.46 37.10
N SER A 442 32.37 12.29 35.85
CA SER A 442 33.00 11.40 34.86
C SER A 442 33.16 9.94 35.32
N ASP A 443 32.32 9.48 36.25
CA ASP A 443 32.36 8.08 36.68
C ASP A 443 31.68 7.18 35.63
N LYS A 444 32.28 6.05 35.37
CA LYS A 444 31.72 5.00 34.52
C LYS A 444 30.52 4.38 35.20
N GLN A 445 29.35 4.48 34.57
CA GLN A 445 28.14 3.77 34.98
C GLN A 445 28.03 2.48 34.22
N ARG A 446 27.64 1.39 34.89
CA ARG A 446 27.41 0.10 34.28
C ARG A 446 26.19 -0.56 34.87
N GLY A 447 25.23 -0.87 34.03
CA GLY A 447 23.98 -1.49 34.43
C GLY A 447 23.44 -2.49 33.42
N TYR A 448 22.39 -3.18 33.81
CA TYR A 448 21.71 -4.18 32.99
C TYR A 448 20.23 -3.82 32.84
N SER A 449 19.70 -4.15 31.66
CA SER A 449 18.26 -4.10 31.37
C SER A 449 17.79 -5.49 30.96
N TYR A 450 16.64 -5.92 31.47
CA TYR A 450 16.04 -7.24 31.24
C TYR A 450 14.71 -7.02 30.58
N ARG A 451 14.44 -7.69 29.46
CA ARG A 451 13.17 -7.56 28.73
C ARG A 451 12.55 -8.92 28.47
N ALA A 452 11.25 -9.00 28.62
CA ALA A 452 10.43 -10.16 28.29
C ALA A 452 9.23 -9.73 27.45
N ASN A 453 9.02 -10.36 26.30
CA ASN A 453 7.91 -10.04 25.41
C ASN A 453 7.13 -11.30 25.07
N TYR A 454 5.81 -11.15 25.03
CA TYR A 454 4.88 -12.21 24.65
C TYR A 454 3.86 -11.71 23.66
N ALA A 455 3.55 -12.50 22.63
CA ALA A 455 2.46 -12.21 21.72
C ALA A 455 1.74 -13.48 21.28
N LYS A 456 0.44 -13.38 21.09
CA LYS A 456 -0.38 -14.47 20.57
C LYS A 456 -1.54 -13.96 19.74
N ARG A 457 -1.74 -14.56 18.57
CA ARG A 457 -2.92 -14.42 17.74
C ARG A 457 -3.76 -15.70 17.84
N PHE A 458 -5.04 -15.57 18.17
CA PHE A 458 -5.99 -16.66 18.27
C PHE A 458 -6.86 -16.66 17.01
N GLU A 459 -6.52 -17.47 16.02
CA GLU A 459 -7.21 -17.50 14.73
C GLU A 459 -8.65 -18.01 14.83
N GLU A 460 -8.90 -18.95 15.74
CA GLU A 460 -10.21 -19.59 15.92
C GLU A 460 -11.26 -18.66 16.54
N THR A 461 -10.85 -17.68 17.31
CA THR A 461 -11.75 -16.78 18.06
C THR A 461 -11.69 -15.34 17.58
N GLY A 462 -10.89 -15.04 16.54
CA GLY A 462 -10.63 -13.65 16.11
C GLY A 462 -9.97 -12.79 17.18
N SER A 463 -9.45 -13.43 18.24
CA SER A 463 -8.83 -12.73 19.38
C SER A 463 -7.36 -12.47 19.10
N GLN A 464 -6.89 -11.34 19.56
CA GLN A 464 -5.49 -10.96 19.44
C GLN A 464 -5.00 -10.44 20.81
N ILE A 465 -4.16 -11.22 21.51
CA ILE A 465 -3.21 -10.63 22.44
C ILE A 465 -2.07 -10.14 21.56
N SER A 466 -2.09 -8.88 21.25
CA SER A 466 -1.14 -8.34 20.31
C SER A 466 0.24 -8.27 20.93
N PHE A 467 0.32 -8.04 22.26
CA PHE A 467 1.59 -7.88 22.92
C PHE A 467 1.43 -7.80 24.45
N ALA A 468 2.36 -8.42 25.16
CA ALA A 468 2.63 -8.17 26.57
C ALA A 468 4.14 -8.06 26.74
N GLY A 469 4.65 -6.89 27.09
CA GLY A 469 6.06 -6.62 27.28
C GLY A 469 6.36 -6.12 28.69
N TYR A 470 7.47 -6.56 29.19
CA TYR A 470 8.03 -6.12 30.46
C TYR A 470 9.51 -5.84 30.29
N ARG A 471 9.95 -4.67 30.73
CA ARG A 471 11.35 -4.28 30.81
C ARG A 471 11.66 -3.82 32.24
N PHE A 472 12.75 -4.30 32.79
CA PHE A 472 13.34 -3.82 34.04
C PHE A 472 14.76 -3.36 33.77
N SER A 473 15.12 -2.18 34.24
CA SER A 473 16.47 -1.63 34.12
C SER A 473 17.03 -1.31 35.49
N ASP A 474 18.29 -1.68 35.69
CA ASP A 474 19.03 -1.29 36.91
C ASP A 474 19.15 0.24 37.01
N LYS A 475 19.34 0.76 38.21
CA LYS A 475 19.51 2.21 38.43
C LYS A 475 20.69 2.83 37.66
N ASP A 476 21.77 2.04 37.50
CA ASP A 476 22.98 2.47 36.82
C ASP A 476 22.99 2.07 35.33
N TYR A 477 21.90 1.53 34.81
CA TYR A 477 21.72 1.27 33.38
C TYR A 477 21.50 2.60 32.67
N VAL A 478 22.26 2.83 31.59
CA VAL A 478 22.17 4.04 30.76
C VAL A 478 21.85 3.62 29.35
N SER A 479 20.72 4.07 28.82
CA SER A 479 20.37 3.91 27.41
C SER A 479 21.17 4.89 26.53
N MET A 480 21.17 4.64 25.20
CA MET A 480 21.82 5.57 24.28
C MET A 480 21.14 6.96 24.29
N GLY A 481 19.81 7.00 24.44
CA GLY A 481 19.08 8.27 24.57
C GLY A 481 19.52 9.09 25.78
N GLU A 482 19.61 8.46 26.96
CA GLU A 482 20.10 9.11 28.21
C GLU A 482 21.56 9.55 28.10
N TYR A 483 22.41 8.73 27.45
CA TYR A 483 23.79 9.11 27.18
C TYR A 483 23.88 10.38 26.32
N LEU A 484 23.09 10.45 25.24
CA LEU A 484 23.05 11.62 24.35
C LEU A 484 22.51 12.85 25.07
N ALA A 485 21.40 12.74 25.83
CA ALA A 485 20.83 13.83 26.62
C ALA A 485 21.84 14.39 27.62
N SER A 486 22.63 13.52 28.29
CA SER A 486 23.68 13.97 29.21
C SER A 486 24.79 14.78 28.51
N ARG A 487 25.02 14.58 27.23
CA ARG A 487 26.00 15.34 26.44
C ARG A 487 25.47 16.72 26.05
N ASP A 488 24.16 16.84 25.85
CA ASP A 488 23.51 18.09 25.48
C ASP A 488 23.24 19.02 26.69
N GLY A 489 23.59 18.58 27.89
CA GLY A 489 23.42 19.35 29.14
C GLY A 489 22.01 19.26 29.70
N ASP A 490 21.21 18.30 29.25
CA ASP A 490 19.90 18.04 29.81
C ASP A 490 20.04 17.16 31.06
N ASP A 491 19.85 17.75 32.23
CA ASP A 491 19.86 17.09 33.54
C ASP A 491 18.57 16.29 33.80
N SER A 492 17.57 16.41 32.95
CA SER A 492 16.26 15.77 33.13
C SER A 492 16.25 14.26 32.71
N THR A 493 17.40 13.61 32.70
CA THR A 493 17.49 12.19 32.42
C THR A 493 16.70 11.38 33.43
N THR A 494 15.53 10.94 33.00
CA THR A 494 14.68 10.06 33.78
C THR A 494 15.13 8.62 33.54
N ASN A 495 15.87 8.04 34.51
CA ASN A 495 16.29 6.65 34.43
C ASN A 495 15.06 5.73 34.49
N GLU A 496 14.72 5.11 33.36
CA GLU A 496 13.60 4.18 33.28
C GLU A 496 13.91 2.95 34.17
N LYS A 497 12.96 2.65 35.06
CA LYS A 497 13.06 1.51 35.97
C LYS A 497 12.30 0.29 35.44
N GLU A 498 11.04 0.49 35.12
CA GLU A 498 10.16 -0.56 34.63
C GLU A 498 9.25 -0.02 33.54
N SER A 499 9.08 -0.77 32.48
CA SER A 499 8.11 -0.52 31.43
C SER A 499 7.20 -1.74 31.26
N TYR A 500 5.91 -1.49 31.34
CA TYR A 500 4.85 -2.49 31.10
C TYR A 500 4.03 -2.04 29.92
N VAL A 501 3.90 -2.92 28.93
CA VAL A 501 3.03 -2.70 27.76
C VAL A 501 2.15 -3.93 27.56
N VAL A 502 0.82 -3.77 27.58
CA VAL A 502 -0.12 -4.86 27.29
C VAL A 502 -1.17 -4.33 26.33
N SER A 503 -1.35 -5.00 25.21
CA SER A 503 -2.41 -4.71 24.26
C SER A 503 -3.20 -5.99 23.96
N PHE A 504 -4.51 -5.90 24.09
CA PHE A 504 -5.43 -6.99 23.84
C PHE A 504 -6.60 -6.51 22.99
N ASN A 505 -6.90 -7.23 21.94
CA ASN A 505 -8.07 -7.01 21.10
C ASN A 505 -8.80 -8.34 20.89
N GLN A 506 -10.12 -8.34 21.08
CA GLN A 506 -10.95 -9.50 20.84
C GLN A 506 -12.27 -9.13 20.19
N TYR A 507 -12.58 -9.78 19.09
CA TYR A 507 -13.91 -9.78 18.51
C TYR A 507 -14.62 -11.09 18.80
N VAL A 508 -15.79 -11.04 19.46
CA VAL A 508 -16.61 -12.18 19.79
C VAL A 508 -17.79 -12.23 18.81
N ASP A 509 -17.67 -13.05 17.77
CA ASP A 509 -18.66 -13.16 16.68
C ASP A 509 -20.08 -13.40 17.17
N SER A 510 -20.27 -14.33 18.11
CA SER A 510 -21.60 -14.71 18.65
C SER A 510 -22.33 -13.56 19.34
N LEU A 511 -21.60 -12.56 19.81
CA LEU A 511 -22.13 -11.39 20.51
C LEU A 511 -21.99 -10.11 19.68
N ALA A 512 -21.37 -10.17 18.51
CA ALA A 512 -20.95 -9.01 17.73
C ALA A 512 -20.25 -7.95 18.62
N LEU A 513 -19.39 -8.41 19.54
CA LEU A 513 -18.77 -7.64 20.59
C LEU A 513 -17.27 -7.48 20.29
N ASN A 514 -16.82 -6.25 20.19
CA ASN A 514 -15.40 -5.93 20.13
C ASN A 514 -14.93 -5.38 21.47
N THR A 515 -13.83 -5.94 21.97
CA THR A 515 -13.19 -5.53 23.22
C THR A 515 -11.75 -5.17 22.94
N TYR A 516 -11.33 -3.97 23.31
CA TYR A 516 -9.95 -3.55 23.24
C TYR A 516 -9.47 -3.08 24.61
N PHE A 517 -8.25 -3.48 24.94
CA PHE A 517 -7.60 -3.09 26.19
C PHE A 517 -6.13 -2.81 25.92
N ASN A 518 -5.65 -1.67 26.45
CA ASN A 518 -4.25 -1.30 26.37
C ASN A 518 -3.80 -0.75 27.73
N ILE A 519 -2.62 -1.17 28.16
CA ILE A 519 -1.88 -0.58 29.27
C ILE A 519 -0.49 -0.25 28.77
N THR A 520 -0.06 0.97 29.05
CA THR A 520 1.35 1.36 29.03
C THR A 520 1.67 2.04 30.36
N ARG A 521 2.65 1.50 31.09
CA ARG A 521 3.10 2.07 32.35
C ARG A 521 4.62 2.06 32.40
N ASN A 522 5.19 3.25 32.53
CA ASN A 522 6.62 3.45 32.70
C ASN A 522 6.85 4.02 34.10
N THR A 523 7.74 3.41 34.84
CA THR A 523 8.21 3.89 36.15
C THR A 523 9.69 4.28 36.03
N TYR A 524 10.08 5.23 36.83
CA TYR A 524 11.43 5.79 36.80
C TYR A 524 12.05 5.72 38.18
N TRP A 525 13.38 5.74 38.25
CA TRP A 525 14.11 5.75 39.51
C TRP A 525 14.02 7.10 40.24
N ASP A 526 14.01 8.18 39.49
CA ASP A 526 14.19 9.55 39.98
C ASP A 526 13.02 10.49 39.62
N SER A 527 11.93 9.98 39.00
CA SER A 527 10.75 10.76 38.63
C SER A 527 9.43 10.02 38.81
N SER A 528 8.32 10.72 38.62
CA SER A 528 6.96 10.18 38.68
C SER A 528 6.68 9.20 37.53
N SER A 529 5.78 8.25 37.74
CA SER A 529 5.41 7.25 36.76
C SER A 529 4.45 7.80 35.70
N ASN A 530 4.69 7.46 34.44
CA ASN A 530 3.74 7.71 33.36
C ASN A 530 2.87 6.46 33.15
N THR A 531 1.57 6.66 33.03
CA THR A 531 0.64 5.55 32.90
C THR A 531 -0.49 5.89 31.95
N ASN A 532 -0.79 4.99 31.02
CA ASN A 532 -1.96 5.07 30.15
C ASN A 532 -2.72 3.73 30.23
N TYR A 533 -3.96 3.77 30.67
CA TYR A 533 -4.89 2.68 30.62
C TYR A 533 -6.01 3.04 29.65
N SER A 534 -6.28 2.21 28.68
CA SER A 534 -7.41 2.33 27.75
C SER A 534 -8.18 1.04 27.71
N PHE A 535 -9.49 1.14 27.88
CA PHE A 535 -10.41 0.02 27.68
C PHE A 535 -11.56 0.48 26.81
N SER A 536 -11.91 -0.28 25.78
CA SER A 536 -13.09 -0.02 24.97
C SER A 536 -13.87 -1.30 24.73
N LEU A 537 -15.18 -1.14 24.74
CA LEU A 537 -16.16 -2.17 24.46
C LEU A 537 -17.14 -1.61 23.43
N SER A 538 -17.33 -2.29 22.31
CA SER A 538 -18.32 -1.90 21.32
C SER A 538 -19.12 -3.10 20.85
N ARG A 539 -20.43 -2.91 20.66
CA ARG A 539 -21.33 -3.95 20.21
C ARG A 539 -22.29 -3.42 19.16
N ASN A 540 -22.47 -4.19 18.09
CA ASN A 540 -23.54 -4.00 17.13
C ASN A 540 -24.67 -4.98 17.43
N PHE A 541 -25.92 -4.53 17.36
CA PHE A 541 -27.09 -5.35 17.66
C PHE A 541 -28.35 -4.82 16.99
N ASP A 542 -29.37 -5.67 16.89
CA ASP A 542 -30.67 -5.33 16.35
C ASP A 542 -31.72 -5.36 17.46
N ILE A 543 -32.67 -4.42 17.46
CA ILE A 543 -33.81 -4.39 18.38
C ILE A 543 -35.09 -4.15 17.58
N GLY A 544 -35.94 -5.16 17.48
CA GLY A 544 -37.22 -5.07 16.75
C GLY A 544 -36.97 -4.73 15.28
N ASN A 545 -37.49 -3.58 14.84
CA ASN A 545 -37.33 -3.09 13.46
C ASN A 545 -36.05 -2.28 13.25
N PHE A 546 -35.31 -1.93 14.30
CA PHE A 546 -34.08 -1.18 14.21
C PHE A 546 -32.90 -2.13 14.05
N ARG A 547 -32.19 -2.01 12.91
CA ARG A 547 -31.04 -2.85 12.58
C ARG A 547 -29.76 -2.04 12.63
N GLY A 548 -28.68 -2.71 13.03
CA GLY A 548 -27.34 -2.12 13.04
C GLY A 548 -27.16 -1.04 14.10
N LEU A 549 -27.92 -1.08 15.20
CA LEU A 549 -27.67 -0.24 16.36
C LEU A 549 -26.27 -0.51 16.90
N SER A 550 -25.58 0.52 17.35
CA SER A 550 -24.30 0.31 18.03
C SER A 550 -24.25 1.02 19.38
N ALA A 551 -23.62 0.36 20.33
CA ALA A 551 -23.31 0.96 21.63
C ALA A 551 -21.82 0.77 21.90
N SER A 552 -21.17 1.81 22.43
CA SER A 552 -19.78 1.72 22.84
C SER A 552 -19.58 2.33 24.21
N LEU A 553 -18.64 1.74 24.96
CA LEU A 553 -18.14 2.22 26.23
C LEU A 553 -16.61 2.32 26.11
N ALA A 554 -16.03 3.45 26.44
CA ALA A 554 -14.59 3.58 26.53
C ALA A 554 -14.20 4.22 27.87
N LEU A 555 -13.17 3.68 28.47
CA LEU A 555 -12.58 4.14 29.72
C LEU A 555 -11.11 4.42 29.45
N SER A 556 -10.63 5.59 29.88
CA SER A 556 -9.22 5.93 29.79
C SER A 556 -8.76 6.55 31.09
N ARG A 557 -7.54 6.22 31.49
CA ARG A 557 -6.82 6.89 32.55
C ARG A 557 -5.41 7.20 32.06
N VAL A 558 -5.09 8.46 32.01
CA VAL A 558 -3.78 8.96 31.66
C VAL A 558 -3.17 9.67 32.87
N ARG A 559 -1.99 9.24 33.25
CA ARG A 559 -1.14 9.94 34.19
C ARG A 559 0.16 10.30 33.51
N TRP A 560 0.45 11.57 33.46
CA TRP A 560 1.66 12.09 32.88
C TRP A 560 2.17 13.20 33.76
N ASP A 561 3.38 13.03 34.30
CA ASP A 561 3.97 13.95 35.27
C ASP A 561 3.01 14.21 36.45
N ASP A 562 2.61 15.43 36.72
CA ASP A 562 1.68 15.83 37.79
C ASP A 562 0.20 15.82 37.36
N SER A 563 -0.10 15.50 36.11
CA SER A 563 -1.48 15.41 35.60
C SER A 563 -2.04 14.02 35.76
N ASP A 564 -3.27 13.88 36.27
CA ASP A 564 -4.01 12.63 36.36
C ASP A 564 -5.40 12.84 35.76
N GLU A 565 -5.67 12.25 34.61
CA GLU A 565 -6.93 12.42 33.90
C GLU A 565 -7.63 11.08 33.72
N ASN A 566 -8.87 11.02 34.26
CA ASN A 566 -9.76 9.89 34.07
C ASN A 566 -10.87 10.26 33.10
N GLN A 567 -11.14 9.44 32.11
CA GLN A 567 -12.17 9.69 31.11
C GLN A 567 -13.12 8.49 31.02
N VAL A 568 -14.41 8.77 30.97
CA VAL A 568 -15.46 7.81 30.70
C VAL A 568 -16.24 8.30 29.49
N TYR A 569 -16.41 7.47 28.50
CA TYR A 569 -17.20 7.76 27.31
C TYR A 569 -18.19 6.65 27.09
N PHE A 570 -19.44 7.01 26.87
CA PHE A 570 -20.49 6.10 26.43
C PHE A 570 -21.15 6.68 25.17
N SER A 571 -21.44 5.86 24.17
CA SER A 571 -22.24 6.28 23.03
C SER A 571 -23.22 5.20 22.58
N PHE A 572 -24.32 5.70 22.01
CA PHE A 572 -25.35 4.92 21.40
C PHE A 572 -25.67 5.51 20.02
N THR A 573 -25.58 4.69 18.97
CA THR A 573 -25.83 5.13 17.58
C THR A 573 -27.02 4.41 17.01
N LEU A 574 -27.94 5.18 16.46
CA LEU A 574 -29.09 4.72 15.70
C LEU A 574 -28.84 5.00 14.20
N PRO A 575 -28.60 3.97 13.39
CA PRO A 575 -28.50 4.14 11.94
C PRO A 575 -29.89 4.47 11.36
N LEU A 576 -29.89 5.39 10.41
CA LEU A 576 -31.03 5.78 9.60
C LEU A 576 -30.80 5.24 8.16
N GLU A 577 -31.83 5.39 7.32
CA GLU A 577 -31.71 5.03 5.90
C GLU A 577 -30.64 5.88 5.18
N GLN A 578 -30.10 5.38 4.08
CA GLN A 578 -29.16 6.09 3.20
C GLN A 578 -27.85 6.54 3.87
N SER A 579 -27.24 5.69 4.70
CA SER A 579 -25.94 6.00 5.37
C SER A 579 -25.98 7.27 6.24
N ARG A 580 -27.09 7.51 6.91
CA ARG A 580 -27.28 8.54 7.93
C ARG A 580 -27.37 7.91 9.31
N SER A 581 -27.01 8.65 10.34
CA SER A 581 -27.15 8.17 11.72
C SER A 581 -27.36 9.31 12.71
N ILE A 582 -27.98 8.96 13.82
CA ILE A 582 -28.05 9.81 15.02
C ILE A 582 -27.27 9.12 16.12
N MET A 583 -26.44 9.85 16.80
CA MET A 583 -25.64 9.37 17.92
C MET A 583 -25.93 10.23 19.15
N TYR A 584 -26.14 9.56 20.26
CA TYR A 584 -26.04 10.20 21.58
C TYR A 584 -24.75 9.74 22.25
N SER A 585 -24.05 10.65 22.91
CA SER A 585 -22.89 10.32 23.70
C SER A 585 -22.89 11.05 25.03
N TYR A 586 -22.33 10.38 26.03
CA TYR A 586 -22.02 10.89 27.35
C TYR A 586 -20.51 10.78 27.59
N GLN A 587 -19.89 11.83 28.03
CA GLN A 587 -18.48 11.84 28.36
C GLN A 587 -18.27 12.54 29.70
N ARG A 588 -17.42 11.94 30.54
CA ARG A 588 -16.94 12.54 31.77
C ARG A 588 -15.42 12.53 31.77
N SER A 589 -14.81 13.67 32.06
CA SER A 589 -13.37 13.85 32.08
C SER A 589 -12.96 14.61 33.36
N GLY A 590 -11.92 14.12 33.99
CA GLY A 590 -11.37 14.77 35.20
C GLY A 590 -12.33 14.90 36.35
N GLY A 591 -12.51 14.98 37.40
CA GLY A 591 -13.37 15.02 38.55
C GLY A 591 -14.84 15.36 38.30
N ASP A 592 -15.17 16.57 37.82
CA ASP A 592 -16.55 17.10 37.96
C ASP A 592 -17.21 17.54 36.65
N SER A 593 -16.51 17.48 35.51
CA SER A 593 -17.08 17.88 34.21
C SER A 593 -17.69 16.68 33.48
N ALA A 594 -18.97 16.79 33.12
CA ALA A 594 -19.67 15.80 32.27
C ALA A 594 -20.30 16.49 31.05
N SER A 595 -20.24 15.84 29.90
CA SER A 595 -20.81 16.37 28.65
C SER A 595 -21.76 15.36 28.02
N HIS A 596 -22.93 15.86 27.65
CA HIS A 596 -23.94 15.17 26.89
C HIS A 596 -23.97 15.72 25.49
N MET A 597 -23.91 14.89 24.44
CA MET A 597 -23.91 15.33 23.06
C MET A 597 -24.87 14.52 22.22
N ALA A 598 -25.65 15.18 21.39
CA ALA A 598 -26.44 14.60 20.33
C ALA A 598 -25.87 15.02 18.98
N SER A 599 -25.64 14.06 18.10
CA SER A 599 -25.00 14.27 16.80
C SER A 599 -25.83 13.64 15.69
N TYR A 600 -25.92 14.32 14.55
CA TYR A 600 -26.43 13.78 13.32
C TYR A 600 -25.31 13.70 12.30
N PHE A 601 -25.19 12.55 11.64
CA PHE A 601 -24.19 12.29 10.60
C PHE A 601 -24.89 11.96 9.29
N ASP A 602 -24.36 12.49 8.20
CA ASP A 602 -24.80 12.21 6.84
C ASP A 602 -23.59 11.85 5.96
N SER A 603 -23.57 10.63 5.48
CA SER A 603 -22.62 10.10 4.51
C SER A 603 -23.31 9.48 3.30
N SER A 604 -24.52 9.96 2.99
CA SER A 604 -25.31 9.52 1.83
C SER A 604 -24.63 9.85 0.51
N ASP A 605 -23.87 10.95 0.45
CA ASP A 605 -22.92 11.22 -0.62
C ASP A 605 -21.53 10.71 -0.24
N ARG A 606 -20.97 9.82 -1.07
CA ARG A 606 -19.64 9.23 -0.83
C ARG A 606 -18.49 10.24 -0.88
N ASN A 607 -18.68 11.35 -1.55
CA ASN A 607 -17.68 12.39 -1.69
C ASN A 607 -17.86 13.54 -0.71
N ASN A 608 -19.05 13.67 -0.13
CA ASN A 608 -19.39 14.73 0.79
C ASN A 608 -20.01 14.14 2.06
N THR A 609 -19.29 14.19 3.16
CA THR A 609 -19.83 13.77 4.45
C THR A 609 -19.89 14.98 5.38
N TRP A 610 -20.93 15.06 6.21
CA TRP A 610 -21.07 16.14 7.16
C TRP A 610 -21.76 15.68 8.43
N ASN A 611 -21.50 16.39 9.50
CA ASN A 611 -22.16 16.19 10.78
C ASN A 611 -22.49 17.51 11.47
N ILE A 612 -23.50 17.47 12.29
CA ILE A 612 -23.85 18.55 13.22
C ILE A 612 -24.10 17.95 14.60
N SER A 613 -23.59 18.59 15.63
CA SER A 613 -23.70 18.11 16.99
C SER A 613 -24.07 19.28 17.94
N ALA A 614 -24.93 18.98 18.88
CA ALA A 614 -25.22 19.88 19.99
C ALA A 614 -24.80 19.20 21.29
N SER A 615 -24.09 19.91 22.16
CA SER A 615 -23.68 19.37 23.48
C SER A 615 -23.99 20.34 24.59
N ALA A 616 -24.23 19.77 25.77
CA ALA A 616 -24.33 20.49 27.03
C ALA A 616 -23.29 19.91 28.01
N THR A 617 -22.56 20.76 28.68
CA THR A 617 -21.55 20.35 29.66
C THR A 617 -22.05 20.73 31.04
N GLU A 618 -21.96 19.79 31.99
CA GLU A 618 -22.22 20.04 33.41
C GLU A 618 -20.87 20.18 34.12
N GLU A 619 -20.67 21.25 34.86
CA GLU A 619 -19.48 21.48 35.67
C GLU A 619 -19.92 21.83 37.09
N ASP A 620 -19.45 21.06 38.09
CA ASP A 620 -19.80 21.26 39.51
C ASP A 620 -21.32 21.31 39.77
N LEU A 621 -22.13 20.49 39.11
CA LEU A 621 -23.59 20.47 39.22
C LEU A 621 -24.27 21.78 38.76
N ARG A 622 -23.60 22.63 38.04
CA ARG A 622 -24.19 23.78 37.36
C ARG A 622 -24.46 23.43 35.91
N GLU A 623 -25.61 23.86 35.38
CA GLU A 623 -25.91 23.76 33.97
C GLU A 623 -24.87 24.59 33.18
N GLY A 624 -24.06 23.88 32.39
CA GLY A 624 -23.11 24.52 31.47
C GLY A 624 -23.82 25.05 30.23
N GLU A 625 -23.21 26.02 29.59
CA GLU A 625 -23.73 26.57 28.33
C GLU A 625 -23.68 25.56 27.21
N PRO A 626 -24.73 25.45 26.36
CA PRO A 626 -24.74 24.52 25.23
C PRO A 626 -23.71 24.93 24.18
N SER A 627 -23.09 23.97 23.53
CA SER A 627 -22.23 24.20 22.40
C SER A 627 -22.79 23.56 21.11
N LEU A 628 -22.56 24.18 19.97
CA LEU A 628 -22.91 23.68 18.66
C LEU A 628 -21.62 23.45 17.87
N ARG A 629 -21.54 22.29 17.21
CA ARG A 629 -20.41 21.89 16.38
C ARG A 629 -20.87 21.39 15.03
N GLY A 630 -20.07 21.65 13.99
CA GLY A 630 -20.29 21.13 12.65
C GLY A 630 -18.99 20.65 12.04
N GLY A 631 -19.07 19.61 11.23
CA GLY A 631 -17.98 19.09 10.44
C GLY A 631 -18.40 18.83 9.01
N TYR A 632 -17.50 19.04 8.07
CA TYR A 632 -17.68 18.74 6.65
C TYR A 632 -16.39 18.17 6.09
N GLN A 633 -16.50 17.08 5.35
CA GLN A 633 -15.40 16.44 4.66
C GLN A 633 -15.74 16.27 3.19
N HIS A 634 -14.85 16.71 2.32
CA HIS A 634 -14.97 16.57 0.88
C HIS A 634 -13.81 15.73 0.32
N TYR A 635 -14.13 14.64 -0.35
CA TYR A 635 -13.19 13.81 -1.07
C TYR A 635 -13.22 14.19 -2.55
N SER A 636 -12.08 14.59 -3.07
CA SER A 636 -11.89 14.92 -4.48
C SER A 636 -10.78 14.06 -5.10
N PRO A 637 -10.70 13.98 -6.44
CA PRO A 637 -9.55 13.36 -7.10
C PRO A 637 -8.21 14.05 -6.81
N TYR A 638 -8.22 15.25 -6.25
CA TYR A 638 -7.04 16.08 -6.02
C TYR A 638 -6.58 16.10 -4.57
N GLY A 639 -7.36 15.52 -3.67
CA GLY A 639 -7.08 15.48 -2.24
C GLY A 639 -8.35 15.58 -1.40
N ARG A 640 -8.18 15.67 -0.09
CA ARG A 640 -9.26 15.67 0.89
C ARG A 640 -9.29 16.99 1.65
N LEU A 641 -10.47 17.63 1.68
CA LEU A 641 -10.77 18.81 2.49
C LEU A 641 -11.52 18.39 3.74
N ASN A 642 -11.08 18.89 4.89
CA ASN A 642 -11.77 18.74 6.16
C ASN A 642 -12.04 20.15 6.71
N LEU A 643 -13.27 20.45 7.03
CA LEU A 643 -13.68 21.69 7.69
C LEU A 643 -14.41 21.32 8.97
N SER A 644 -14.10 22.01 10.05
CA SER A 644 -14.87 21.91 11.29
C SER A 644 -15.00 23.26 11.96
N GLY A 645 -16.06 23.44 12.71
CA GLY A 645 -16.27 24.63 13.50
C GLY A 645 -17.11 24.34 14.72
N SER A 646 -16.89 25.12 15.76
CA SER A 646 -17.66 25.05 16.99
C SER A 646 -17.93 26.44 17.53
N VAL A 647 -19.03 26.55 18.25
CA VAL A 647 -19.41 27.74 18.98
C VAL A 647 -20.02 27.34 20.34
N GLN A 648 -19.50 27.94 21.40
CA GLN A 648 -20.09 27.91 22.70
C GLN A 648 -20.36 29.37 23.10
N PRO A 649 -21.62 29.77 23.18
CA PRO A 649 -21.99 31.14 23.46
C PRO A 649 -21.29 31.63 24.75
N ASN A 650 -20.88 32.90 24.80
CA ASN A 650 -20.18 33.54 25.91
C ASN A 650 -18.86 32.89 26.36
N GLN A 651 -18.32 31.93 25.56
CA GLN A 651 -17.03 31.30 25.87
C GLN A 651 -16.08 31.37 24.68
N TYR A 652 -16.40 30.72 23.57
CA TYR A 652 -15.51 30.72 22.42
C TYR A 652 -16.20 30.36 21.07
N ARG A 653 -15.50 30.63 20.01
CA ARG A 653 -15.75 30.08 18.65
C ARG A 653 -14.45 29.61 18.05
N SER A 654 -14.50 28.47 17.34
CA SER A 654 -13.37 27.95 16.63
C SER A 654 -13.73 27.53 15.20
N ILE A 655 -12.76 27.59 14.32
CA ILE A 655 -12.84 27.07 12.97
C ILE A 655 -11.52 26.40 12.60
N THR A 656 -11.62 25.27 11.94
CA THR A 656 -10.47 24.50 11.50
C THR A 656 -10.67 24.11 10.06
N ALA A 657 -9.61 24.22 9.27
CA ALA A 657 -9.55 23.73 7.89
C ALA A 657 -8.32 22.86 7.70
N GLY A 658 -8.50 21.70 7.10
CA GLY A 658 -7.44 20.79 6.73
C GLY A 658 -7.52 20.44 5.26
N TRP A 659 -6.38 20.40 4.57
CA TRP A 659 -6.26 19.91 3.21
C TRP A 659 -5.08 18.98 3.10
N ASN A 660 -5.32 17.73 2.68
CA ASN A 660 -4.26 16.77 2.44
C ASN A 660 -4.35 16.18 1.04
N GLY A 661 -3.21 15.92 0.46
CA GLY A 661 -3.10 15.40 -0.89
C GLY A 661 -1.66 15.13 -1.28
N SER A 662 -1.49 14.72 -2.52
CA SER A 662 -0.20 14.40 -3.10
C SER A 662 -0.11 14.91 -4.54
N PHE A 663 1.10 15.19 -4.96
CA PHE A 663 1.45 15.52 -6.33
C PHE A 663 2.51 14.55 -6.83
N THR A 664 2.35 14.05 -8.05
CA THR A 664 3.34 13.20 -8.70
C THR A 664 3.57 13.69 -10.12
N ALA A 665 4.84 13.86 -10.49
CA ALA A 665 5.26 14.27 -11.83
C ALA A 665 6.36 13.35 -12.37
N THR A 666 6.25 12.98 -13.63
CA THR A 666 7.19 12.16 -14.38
C THR A 666 7.37 12.74 -15.79
N ARG A 667 8.25 12.17 -16.59
CA ARG A 667 8.37 12.53 -18.02
C ARG A 667 7.09 12.30 -18.84
N HIS A 668 6.16 11.48 -18.33
CA HIS A 668 4.92 11.13 -19.02
C HIS A 668 3.74 12.03 -18.65
N GLY A 669 3.88 12.84 -17.61
CA GLY A 669 2.84 13.76 -17.16
C GLY A 669 2.86 13.98 -15.66
N MET A 670 1.83 14.69 -15.19
CA MET A 670 1.69 15.04 -13.78
C MET A 670 0.24 14.98 -13.34
N ALA A 671 0.02 14.68 -12.07
CA ALA A 671 -1.30 14.70 -11.46
C ALA A 671 -1.23 15.05 -9.97
N LEU A 672 -2.26 15.78 -9.50
CA LEU A 672 -2.64 15.85 -8.10
C LEU A 672 -3.52 14.63 -7.81
N HIS A 673 -3.38 14.06 -6.63
CA HIS A 673 -4.17 12.89 -6.22
C HIS A 673 -4.35 12.85 -4.69
N ASP A 674 -5.15 11.93 -4.19
CA ASP A 674 -5.33 11.75 -2.75
C ASP A 674 -3.99 11.44 -2.07
N TYR A 675 -3.91 11.73 -0.78
CA TYR A 675 -2.68 11.56 -0.01
C TYR A 675 -2.13 10.13 -0.11
N SER A 676 -0.83 10.05 -0.33
CA SER A 676 -0.10 8.79 -0.38
C SER A 676 1.19 8.94 0.42
N PRO A 677 1.42 8.14 1.47
CA PRO A 677 2.71 8.13 2.14
C PRO A 677 3.86 7.93 1.14
N ALA A 678 4.96 8.66 1.33
CA ALA A 678 6.07 8.70 0.38
C ALA A 678 6.76 7.36 0.14
N ASN A 679 6.67 6.44 1.11
CA ASN A 679 7.23 5.08 1.03
C ASN A 679 6.26 4.08 0.41
N ASN A 680 5.00 4.44 0.17
CA ASN A 680 4.07 3.60 -0.56
C ASN A 680 4.27 3.76 -2.07
N ALA A 681 4.15 2.66 -2.79
CA ALA A 681 4.17 2.68 -4.23
C ALA A 681 2.91 3.37 -4.78
N ARG A 682 3.04 3.98 -5.96
CA ARG A 682 1.94 4.64 -6.68
C ARG A 682 2.00 4.28 -8.16
N MET A 683 0.85 4.24 -8.83
CA MET A 683 0.75 3.89 -10.24
C MET A 683 0.26 5.06 -11.06
N MET A 684 1.08 5.54 -11.98
CA MET A 684 0.68 6.53 -12.98
C MET A 684 0.08 5.84 -14.20
N LEU A 685 -1.09 6.29 -14.61
CA LEU A 685 -1.82 5.80 -15.76
C LEU A 685 -1.95 6.91 -16.80
N ASP A 686 -1.66 6.58 -18.05
CA ASP A 686 -1.72 7.48 -19.19
C ASP A 686 -2.82 7.01 -20.16
N ALA A 687 -3.84 7.78 -20.29
CA ALA A 687 -5.00 7.54 -21.15
C ALA A 687 -4.93 8.33 -22.47
N ASN A 688 -3.73 8.60 -22.98
CA ASN A 688 -3.51 9.30 -24.25
C ASN A 688 -4.27 10.65 -24.36
N GLY A 689 -4.31 11.42 -23.27
CA GLY A 689 -5.01 12.70 -23.23
C GLY A 689 -6.52 12.64 -22.94
N VAL A 690 -7.09 11.46 -22.75
CA VAL A 690 -8.50 11.29 -22.42
C VAL A 690 -8.75 11.56 -20.95
N ALA A 691 -9.54 12.60 -20.64
CA ALA A 691 -9.90 12.98 -19.29
C ALA A 691 -11.12 12.20 -18.77
N GLY A 692 -11.28 12.12 -17.44
CA GLY A 692 -12.50 11.65 -16.79
C GLY A 692 -12.63 10.13 -16.63
N ILE A 693 -11.64 9.34 -17.06
CA ILE A 693 -11.66 7.87 -16.91
C ILE A 693 -11.46 7.51 -15.42
N GLU A 694 -12.40 6.75 -14.88
CA GLU A 694 -12.36 6.27 -13.49
C GLU A 694 -11.47 5.04 -13.34
N VAL A 695 -10.61 5.06 -12.31
CA VAL A 695 -9.68 3.98 -12.00
C VAL A 695 -9.93 3.47 -10.58
N ASN A 696 -10.12 2.18 -10.41
CA ASN A 696 -10.45 1.47 -9.17
C ASN A 696 -11.67 2.02 -8.43
N SER A 697 -11.85 3.32 -8.39
CA SER A 697 -12.97 3.99 -7.71
C SER A 697 -13.25 5.34 -8.35
N ALA A 698 -14.43 5.88 -8.12
CA ALA A 698 -14.83 7.21 -8.60
C ALA A 698 -13.94 8.37 -8.08
N ARG A 699 -13.07 8.10 -7.10
CA ARG A 699 -12.17 9.10 -6.50
C ARG A 699 -10.88 9.29 -7.28
N THR A 700 -10.46 8.31 -8.09
CA THR A 700 -9.28 8.42 -8.94
C THR A 700 -9.73 8.52 -10.39
N ARG A 701 -9.46 9.65 -11.04
CA ARG A 701 -9.83 9.90 -12.44
C ARG A 701 -8.67 10.52 -13.21
N THR A 702 -8.63 10.26 -14.52
CA THR A 702 -7.71 10.97 -15.41
C THR A 702 -8.03 12.45 -15.44
N ASN A 703 -7.00 13.29 -15.29
CA ASN A 703 -7.10 14.75 -15.36
C ASN A 703 -7.25 15.26 -16.82
N ALA A 704 -7.24 16.58 -17.02
CA ALA A 704 -7.35 17.21 -18.35
C ALA A 704 -6.25 16.80 -19.35
N PHE A 705 -5.14 16.23 -18.87
CA PHE A 705 -4.05 15.71 -19.69
C PHE A 705 -4.12 14.19 -19.90
N GLY A 706 -5.19 13.54 -19.46
CA GLY A 706 -5.34 12.09 -19.53
C GLY A 706 -4.52 11.32 -18.51
N ILE A 707 -3.97 11.96 -17.48
CA ILE A 707 -3.12 11.32 -16.48
C ILE A 707 -3.89 11.12 -15.18
N ALA A 708 -3.83 9.89 -14.65
CA ALA A 708 -4.28 9.57 -13.29
C ALA A 708 -3.11 8.98 -12.49
N VAL A 709 -3.11 9.20 -11.18
CA VAL A 709 -2.20 8.51 -10.26
C VAL A 709 -3.02 7.79 -9.20
N LEU A 710 -2.90 6.48 -9.15
CA LEU A 710 -3.49 5.65 -8.09
C LEU A 710 -2.51 5.63 -6.91
N PRO A 711 -2.89 6.20 -5.76
CA PRO A 711 -2.03 6.29 -4.58
C PRO A 711 -1.99 4.99 -3.78
N SER A 712 -0.99 4.88 -2.90
CA SER A 712 -0.93 3.92 -1.78
C SER A 712 -1.09 2.46 -2.19
N LEU A 713 -0.39 2.04 -3.25
CA LEU A 713 -0.27 0.62 -3.57
C LEU A 713 0.64 -0.07 -2.56
N THR A 714 0.30 -1.31 -2.22
CA THR A 714 1.11 -2.12 -1.31
C THR A 714 2.42 -2.50 -1.98
N ASN A 715 3.53 -2.22 -1.30
CA ASN A 715 4.87 -2.55 -1.77
C ASN A 715 5.06 -4.07 -1.86
N TYR A 716 5.81 -4.53 -2.87
CA TYR A 716 6.19 -5.94 -3.10
C TYR A 716 5.02 -6.93 -3.22
N THR A 717 3.79 -6.42 -3.31
CA THR A 717 2.58 -7.23 -3.42
C THR A 717 1.89 -6.96 -4.74
N THR A 718 1.35 -8.02 -5.37
CA THR A 718 0.62 -7.86 -6.63
C THR A 718 -0.63 -7.03 -6.43
N SER A 719 -0.64 -5.87 -7.04
CA SER A 719 -1.76 -4.95 -7.09
C SER A 719 -2.48 -5.07 -8.44
N THR A 720 -3.81 -5.07 -8.40
CA THR A 720 -4.65 -5.08 -9.60
C THR A 720 -5.34 -3.73 -9.73
N VAL A 721 -5.00 -3.01 -10.78
CA VAL A 721 -5.62 -1.74 -11.15
C VAL A 721 -6.70 -2.01 -12.19
N ARG A 722 -7.92 -1.54 -11.96
CA ARG A 722 -9.06 -1.76 -12.83
C ARG A 722 -9.64 -0.44 -13.30
N VAL A 723 -9.90 -0.34 -14.60
CA VAL A 723 -10.69 0.74 -15.17
C VAL A 723 -12.15 0.28 -15.26
N ASN A 724 -13.06 1.09 -14.75
CA ASN A 724 -14.49 0.79 -14.85
C ASN A 724 -14.99 1.15 -16.24
N SER A 725 -15.11 0.15 -17.12
CA SER A 725 -15.58 0.33 -18.49
C SER A 725 -17.01 0.86 -18.57
N ASN A 726 -17.84 0.67 -17.53
CA ASN A 726 -19.22 1.17 -17.48
C ASN A 726 -19.33 2.66 -17.17
N THR A 727 -18.24 3.29 -16.73
CA THR A 727 -18.17 4.71 -16.39
C THR A 727 -17.26 5.50 -17.33
N LEU A 728 -16.92 4.91 -18.48
CA LEU A 728 -16.17 5.62 -19.51
C LEU A 728 -16.98 6.80 -20.02
N PRO A 729 -16.34 7.96 -20.28
CA PRO A 729 -17.01 9.04 -20.97
C PRO A 729 -17.56 8.61 -22.33
N ASP A 730 -18.63 9.27 -22.79
CA ASP A 730 -19.22 8.97 -24.09
C ASP A 730 -18.17 9.05 -25.20
N GLY A 731 -18.15 8.02 -26.07
CA GLY A 731 -17.21 7.94 -27.17
C GLY A 731 -15.77 7.57 -26.78
N VAL A 732 -15.53 7.14 -25.54
CA VAL A 732 -14.22 6.64 -25.12
C VAL A 732 -14.22 5.12 -25.14
N ASP A 733 -13.17 4.56 -25.74
CA ASP A 733 -12.88 3.13 -25.71
C ASP A 733 -11.48 2.89 -25.11
N ILE A 734 -11.26 1.75 -24.45
CA ILE A 734 -9.97 1.37 -23.84
C ILE A 734 -9.60 -0.06 -24.22
N GLU A 735 -8.36 -0.26 -24.63
CA GLU A 735 -7.84 -1.58 -24.97
C GLU A 735 -7.55 -2.41 -23.71
N THR A 736 -7.07 -1.77 -22.66
CA THR A 736 -6.64 -2.47 -21.43
C THR A 736 -7.43 -1.95 -20.23
N SER A 737 -8.35 -2.76 -19.70
CA SER A 737 -9.16 -2.42 -18.52
C SER A 737 -8.59 -2.96 -17.19
N VAL A 738 -7.62 -3.88 -17.22
CA VAL A 738 -7.03 -4.50 -16.02
C VAL A 738 -5.51 -4.53 -16.15
N ILE A 739 -4.84 -3.88 -15.21
CA ILE A 739 -3.38 -3.85 -15.12
C ILE A 739 -2.97 -4.54 -13.82
N ARG A 740 -2.03 -5.48 -13.91
CA ARG A 740 -1.40 -6.10 -12.75
C ARG A 740 0.03 -5.61 -12.63
N THR A 741 0.44 -5.23 -11.45
CA THR A 741 1.78 -4.75 -11.18
C THR A 741 2.21 -5.12 -9.76
N THR A 742 3.51 -5.32 -9.58
CA THR A 742 4.14 -5.48 -8.27
C THR A 742 5.27 -4.48 -8.18
N LEU A 743 5.08 -3.45 -7.39
CA LEU A 743 6.00 -2.32 -7.30
C LEU A 743 6.89 -2.43 -6.06
N THR A 744 8.14 -2.02 -6.18
CA THR A 744 9.05 -1.88 -5.03
C THR A 744 8.64 -0.69 -4.15
N GLU A 745 9.14 -0.63 -2.92
CA GLU A 745 8.88 0.45 -1.96
C GLU A 745 9.09 1.83 -2.59
N GLY A 746 8.06 2.68 -2.49
CA GLY A 746 8.07 4.05 -2.97
C GLY A 746 8.20 4.23 -4.49
N ALA A 747 8.03 3.18 -5.28
CA ALA A 747 8.11 3.24 -6.74
C ALA A 747 6.95 4.02 -7.36
N ILE A 748 7.22 4.65 -8.50
CA ILE A 748 6.20 5.24 -9.38
C ILE A 748 6.07 4.33 -10.58
N GLY A 749 5.10 3.41 -10.56
CA GLY A 749 4.77 2.57 -11.70
C GLY A 749 4.13 3.39 -12.83
N TYR A 750 4.23 2.89 -14.06
CA TYR A 750 3.64 3.53 -15.24
C TYR A 750 2.98 2.51 -16.15
N SER A 751 1.77 2.83 -16.62
CA SER A 751 1.12 2.05 -17.67
C SER A 751 0.25 2.91 -18.56
N LYS A 752 0.15 2.52 -19.84
CA LYS A 752 -0.78 3.11 -20.78
C LYS A 752 -2.08 2.33 -20.80
N LEU A 753 -3.19 3.06 -20.84
CA LEU A 753 -4.53 2.49 -21.01
C LEU A 753 -4.90 2.30 -22.48
N ASN A 754 -4.13 2.88 -23.41
CA ASN A 754 -4.44 2.94 -24.84
C ASN A 754 -5.89 3.41 -25.08
N ALA A 755 -6.29 4.46 -24.36
CA ALA A 755 -7.61 5.04 -24.51
C ALA A 755 -7.70 5.80 -25.83
N THR A 756 -8.83 5.63 -26.51
CA THR A 756 -9.19 6.38 -27.71
C THR A 756 -10.47 7.14 -27.43
N SER A 757 -10.50 8.40 -27.81
CA SER A 757 -11.72 9.23 -27.72
C SER A 757 -12.22 9.56 -29.13
N GLY A 758 -13.52 9.56 -29.31
CA GLY A 758 -14.19 9.84 -30.57
C GLY A 758 -15.52 9.12 -30.64
N TYR A 759 -16.35 9.47 -31.61
CA TYR A 759 -17.63 8.76 -31.78
C TYR A 759 -17.42 7.42 -32.49
N GLN A 760 -18.43 6.58 -32.37
CA GLN A 760 -18.44 5.23 -32.91
C GLN A 760 -19.37 5.17 -34.11
N ILE A 761 -19.00 4.41 -35.14
CA ILE A 761 -19.81 4.22 -36.34
C ILE A 761 -19.96 2.71 -36.58
N VAL A 762 -21.19 2.26 -36.67
CA VAL A 762 -21.55 0.97 -37.26
C VAL A 762 -21.90 1.21 -38.70
N GLY A 763 -21.24 0.56 -39.65
CA GLY A 763 -21.50 0.85 -41.05
C GLY A 763 -21.13 -0.29 -41.99
N ILE A 764 -21.48 -0.11 -43.29
CA ILE A 764 -21.12 -0.99 -44.38
C ILE A 764 -20.30 -0.20 -45.38
N ILE A 765 -19.07 -0.61 -45.63
CA ILE A 765 -18.20 0.04 -46.60
C ILE A 765 -18.48 -0.51 -47.99
N ARG A 766 -18.75 0.38 -48.94
CA ARG A 766 -18.92 0.08 -50.35
C ARG A 766 -18.04 0.98 -51.20
N GLN A 767 -17.35 0.41 -52.17
CA GLN A 767 -16.63 1.15 -53.20
C GLN A 767 -17.64 1.79 -54.19
N GLU A 768 -17.21 2.75 -54.97
CA GLU A 768 -18.07 3.41 -55.99
C GLU A 768 -18.65 2.42 -57.05
N ASN A 769 -17.95 1.31 -57.28
CA ASN A 769 -18.42 0.24 -58.20
C ASN A 769 -19.35 -0.77 -57.50
N GLY A 770 -19.74 -0.53 -56.23
CA GLY A 770 -20.61 -1.42 -55.43
C GLY A 770 -19.89 -2.63 -54.81
N GLN A 771 -18.59 -2.83 -55.07
CA GLN A 771 -17.80 -3.90 -54.45
C GLN A 771 -17.48 -3.59 -52.99
N VAL A 772 -17.28 -4.63 -52.20
CA VAL A 772 -16.81 -4.52 -50.79
C VAL A 772 -15.28 -4.64 -50.73
N PRO A 773 -14.61 -3.95 -49.83
CA PRO A 773 -13.21 -4.22 -49.51
C PRO A 773 -13.05 -5.63 -48.95
N PRO A 774 -11.88 -6.28 -49.09
CA PRO A 774 -11.64 -7.61 -48.57
C PRO A 774 -11.79 -7.69 -47.05
N LEU A 775 -12.17 -8.83 -46.52
CA LEU A 775 -12.21 -9.14 -45.10
C LEU A 775 -10.84 -8.91 -44.46
N GLY A 776 -10.82 -8.23 -43.27
CA GLY A 776 -9.60 -8.03 -42.52
C GLY A 776 -8.78 -6.78 -42.92
N VAL A 777 -9.26 -6.00 -43.93
CA VAL A 777 -8.59 -4.76 -44.28
C VAL A 777 -8.74 -3.77 -43.14
N SER A 778 -7.62 -3.16 -42.70
CA SER A 778 -7.60 -2.13 -41.67
C SER A 778 -8.14 -0.80 -42.19
N VAL A 779 -8.99 -0.15 -41.39
CA VAL A 779 -9.44 1.22 -41.60
C VAL A 779 -8.55 2.11 -40.74
N ILE A 780 -7.77 2.98 -41.40
CA ILE A 780 -6.77 3.82 -40.75
C ILE A 780 -7.25 5.29 -40.80
N ASP A 781 -7.22 5.97 -39.67
CA ASP A 781 -7.37 7.43 -39.64
C ASP A 781 -6.12 8.09 -40.25
N LYS A 782 -6.33 8.90 -41.28
CA LYS A 782 -5.25 9.49 -42.08
C LYS A 782 -4.42 10.49 -41.31
N ALA A 783 -5.03 11.20 -40.37
CA ALA A 783 -4.36 12.24 -39.59
C ALA A 783 -3.48 11.66 -38.48
N SER A 784 -3.98 10.67 -37.76
CA SER A 784 -3.27 10.03 -36.63
C SER A 784 -2.44 8.81 -37.03
N GLY A 785 -2.72 8.20 -38.20
CA GLY A 785 -2.11 6.94 -38.64
C GLY A 785 -2.58 5.72 -37.81
N LYS A 786 -3.60 5.89 -36.97
CA LYS A 786 -4.10 4.80 -36.13
C LYS A 786 -5.17 3.99 -36.85
N GLU A 787 -5.19 2.68 -36.55
CA GLU A 787 -6.28 1.79 -36.94
C GLU A 787 -7.51 2.11 -36.09
N VAL A 788 -8.64 2.39 -36.75
CA VAL A 788 -9.91 2.73 -36.12
C VAL A 788 -10.96 1.64 -36.28
N GLY A 789 -10.66 0.57 -37.02
CA GLY A 789 -11.50 -0.61 -37.21
C GLY A 789 -10.99 -1.54 -38.31
N LEU A 790 -11.66 -2.67 -38.45
CA LEU A 790 -11.40 -3.70 -39.43
C LEU A 790 -12.66 -3.98 -40.25
N VAL A 791 -12.46 -4.26 -41.54
CA VAL A 791 -13.56 -4.68 -42.43
C VAL A 791 -13.92 -6.13 -42.11
N ALA A 792 -15.18 -6.35 -41.74
CA ALA A 792 -15.78 -7.66 -41.53
C ALA A 792 -16.48 -8.19 -42.80
N GLU A 793 -17.19 -9.30 -42.69
CA GLU A 793 -17.94 -9.89 -43.82
C GLU A 793 -18.90 -8.89 -44.47
N GLU A 794 -19.06 -8.97 -45.78
CA GLU A 794 -19.94 -8.08 -46.58
C GLU A 794 -19.62 -6.57 -46.47
N GLY A 795 -18.44 -6.20 -46.01
CA GLY A 795 -18.00 -4.82 -45.85
C GLY A 795 -18.49 -4.19 -44.56
N PHE A 796 -19.03 -4.96 -43.64
CA PHE A 796 -19.44 -4.47 -42.32
C PHE A 796 -18.22 -3.97 -41.54
N VAL A 797 -18.39 -2.85 -40.82
CA VAL A 797 -17.33 -2.29 -39.98
C VAL A 797 -17.92 -1.72 -38.69
N TYR A 798 -17.14 -1.89 -37.64
CA TYR A 798 -17.27 -1.11 -36.43
C TYR A 798 -16.06 -0.19 -36.29
N LEU A 799 -16.28 1.11 -36.36
CA LEU A 799 -15.24 2.13 -36.26
C LEU A 799 -15.35 2.82 -34.92
N SER A 800 -14.21 2.98 -34.21
CA SER A 800 -14.16 3.70 -32.93
C SER A 800 -13.07 4.76 -32.92
N GLY A 801 -13.26 5.82 -32.12
CA GLY A 801 -12.30 6.91 -32.02
C GLY A 801 -12.30 7.90 -33.19
N ILE A 802 -13.42 7.99 -33.90
CA ILE A 802 -13.56 8.90 -35.04
C ILE A 802 -13.74 10.33 -34.55
N GLN A 803 -12.96 11.25 -35.10
CA GLN A 803 -13.08 12.69 -34.84
C GLN A 803 -13.97 13.34 -35.93
N GLU A 804 -14.51 14.53 -35.63
CA GLU A 804 -15.41 15.21 -36.58
C GLU A 804 -14.77 15.49 -37.95
N ASP A 805 -13.45 15.70 -38.00
CA ASP A 805 -12.71 15.99 -39.21
C ASP A 805 -11.87 14.79 -39.71
N SER A 806 -12.15 13.56 -39.23
CA SER A 806 -11.42 12.36 -39.62
C SER A 806 -11.61 12.06 -41.10
N ALA A 807 -10.51 11.75 -41.79
CA ALA A 807 -10.51 11.14 -43.09
C ALA A 807 -9.92 9.73 -42.97
N LEU A 808 -10.67 8.71 -43.35
CA LEU A 808 -10.29 7.33 -43.16
C LEU A 808 -9.73 6.75 -44.47
N ARG A 809 -8.69 5.92 -44.37
CA ARG A 809 -8.05 5.27 -45.49
C ARG A 809 -8.06 3.77 -45.30
N LEU A 810 -8.39 3.06 -46.37
CA LEU A 810 -8.22 1.62 -46.50
C LEU A 810 -7.23 1.34 -47.60
N SER A 811 -6.34 0.39 -47.41
CA SER A 811 -5.35 -0.04 -48.45
C SER A 811 -5.28 -1.56 -48.47
N TRP A 812 -5.37 -2.16 -49.65
CA TRP A 812 -5.21 -3.60 -49.89
C TRP A 812 -4.68 -3.85 -51.31
N SER A 813 -3.75 -4.76 -51.46
CA SER A 813 -3.04 -4.98 -52.72
C SER A 813 -2.55 -3.62 -53.28
N ASP A 814 -2.88 -3.31 -54.52
CA ASP A 814 -2.54 -2.02 -55.15
C ASP A 814 -3.67 -0.99 -55.13
N LYS A 815 -4.74 -1.21 -54.31
CA LYS A 815 -5.91 -0.34 -54.25
C LYS A 815 -5.93 0.43 -52.92
N THR A 816 -6.27 1.70 -53.01
CA THR A 816 -6.50 2.56 -51.87
C THR A 816 -7.82 3.28 -52.03
N CYS A 817 -8.62 3.35 -50.99
CA CYS A 817 -9.81 4.18 -50.99
C CYS A 817 -9.96 5.00 -49.70
N GLU A 818 -10.64 6.11 -49.77
CA GLU A 818 -10.84 7.03 -48.68
C GLU A 818 -12.34 7.17 -48.36
N ILE A 819 -12.63 7.25 -47.06
CA ILE A 819 -13.98 7.46 -46.51
C ILE A 819 -13.98 8.78 -45.73
N THR A 820 -14.98 9.62 -45.94
CA THR A 820 -15.29 10.74 -45.07
C THR A 820 -16.45 10.31 -44.18
N PRO A 821 -16.22 10.06 -42.88
CA PRO A 821 -17.30 9.67 -41.98
C PRO A 821 -18.32 10.79 -41.82
N PRO A 822 -19.60 10.49 -41.60
CA PRO A 822 -20.61 11.51 -41.30
C PRO A 822 -20.39 12.09 -39.91
N ASN A 823 -20.80 13.32 -39.68
CA ASN A 823 -20.76 13.97 -38.37
C ASN A 823 -21.61 13.22 -37.36
N GLN A 824 -21.18 13.25 -36.08
CA GLN A 824 -21.84 12.55 -34.96
C GLN A 824 -23.38 12.87 -34.90
N SER A 825 -23.78 14.09 -35.18
CA SER A 825 -25.18 14.53 -35.18
C SER A 825 -26.08 13.80 -36.19
N ASN A 826 -25.47 13.14 -37.17
CA ASN A 826 -26.20 12.41 -38.25
C ASN A 826 -26.24 10.89 -38.03
N LEU A 827 -25.81 10.41 -36.86
CA LEU A 827 -25.80 8.98 -36.53
C LEU A 827 -27.12 8.62 -35.80
N SER A 828 -27.86 7.65 -36.38
CA SER A 828 -29.13 7.17 -35.82
C SER A 828 -28.96 5.91 -34.96
N GLY A 829 -27.74 5.42 -34.74
CA GLY A 829 -27.49 4.15 -34.08
C GLY A 829 -27.71 2.92 -34.95
N GLU A 830 -28.19 3.06 -36.18
CA GLU A 830 -28.32 2.03 -37.20
C GLU A 830 -27.07 1.95 -38.07
N ALA A 831 -26.81 0.79 -38.69
CA ALA A 831 -25.70 0.64 -39.61
C ALA A 831 -25.91 1.56 -40.86
N ILE A 832 -24.91 2.40 -41.10
CA ILE A 832 -24.92 3.37 -42.19
C ILE A 832 -24.04 2.92 -43.35
N LEU A 833 -24.39 3.36 -44.58
CA LEU A 833 -23.56 3.13 -45.74
C LEU A 833 -22.38 4.13 -45.74
N LEU A 834 -21.17 3.58 -45.80
CA LEU A 834 -19.91 4.35 -45.89
C LEU A 834 -19.29 4.21 -47.30
N PRO A 835 -19.50 5.17 -48.18
CA PRO A 835 -18.94 5.12 -49.53
C PRO A 835 -17.42 5.33 -49.48
N CYS A 836 -16.66 4.39 -50.05
CA CYS A 836 -15.22 4.48 -50.15
C CYS A 836 -14.82 4.92 -51.55
N LYS A 837 -14.24 6.12 -51.65
CA LYS A 837 -13.79 6.72 -52.91
C LYS A 837 -12.39 6.24 -53.26
N THR A 838 -12.21 5.68 -54.44
CA THR A 838 -10.88 5.21 -54.87
C THR A 838 -9.95 6.40 -55.07
N VAL A 839 -8.76 6.33 -54.48
CA VAL A 839 -7.70 7.31 -54.63
C VAL A 839 -6.67 6.69 -55.57
N HIS A 840 -6.41 7.35 -56.70
CA HIS A 840 -5.38 6.93 -57.71
C HIS A 840 -3.99 7.37 -57.31
#